data_77f9768bbc776e21229d97d7f97f0be1
#
_entry.id   77f9768bbc776e21229d97d7f97f0be1
#
_cell.length_a   1.000
_cell.length_b   1.000
_cell.length_c   1.000
_cell.angle_alpha   90.00
_cell.angle_beta   90.00
_cell.angle_gamma   90.00
#
_symmetry.space_group_name_H-M   'P 1'
#
loop_
_entity.id
_entity.type
_entity.pdbx_description
1 polymer ?
#
loop_
_entity_poly.entity_id
_entity_poly.type
_entity_poly.pdbx_seq_one_letter_code
_entity_poly.pdbx_strand_id
1 'polypeptide(L)'
;MNLTLLNPLLLFGLAATILPILIHRITRRKVTERKFSAVYLLLQSQRIAARPQRLKHLLLLALRILAVAIIVFLMARPMLLRPGFAALLKGGAKVLILDNSMSMGYLEDRGPRYDVAKKAVLEALEDFGGQVSLIPTVGPRKETGVSLRKGPGGSLRKEQESRWVQAEEVPMELERIPLSYGHSNTASAFESAYRTLKDLKTSKQILILSDLARGDWKDLDLTRFENISDAEVTFLRVGGPGRDSNFGVRDVRLVEGEIVAGVPTRLEVTISNLSDQASKRLVQVNLAGVNVDQKSIELNAGQDIKIVFELLVDTPGWIDGEVKLTPDRLPADDIFYFPLNVKEKVRVLVVDGDPKTSLRGSESYFLVSALRPGGLDGSPFLTHVITEDELGQVDPQLYDTLFLLNVPRPDLSKMGAFIEMGKPLFICLGDRIVPEAYNQFPHAPWQIGEFIDLRAGEEMMMQIDSNQNMTKLFKGLQESLKSVSVRSYFKIEGNPNILLTLKNQDPFFVEAEVGKSKLFMLASSADLDWNDLPLNAAYVPLFQGLLREAVGLTGTGLPKGMTFGETFREDARPLQVKGPEGGAGIFQFYLPGGEMRQGVNTPHIESNLSKLSEDELKKKFGAIDVKVVNYKEGHLKNLKGGRRELWPFLLLLLFVVLAFEMILANGIPLLRSASPVRPDKQD
;
A
#
# COMPACT_ATOMS: atom_id res chain seq x y z
N MET A 1 1.82 41.44 -4.24
CA MET A 1 0.87 42.27 -3.47
C MET A 1 0.46 43.41 -4.37
N ASN A 2 -0.79 43.49 -4.84
CA ASN A 2 -1.27 44.52 -5.73
C ASN A 2 -2.03 45.58 -4.90
N LEU A 3 -1.61 46.83 -5.00
CA LEU A 3 -2.31 47.97 -4.41
C LEU A 3 -3.45 48.39 -5.35
N THR A 4 -4.67 48.36 -4.88
CA THR A 4 -5.85 48.84 -5.63
C THR A 4 -6.55 49.93 -4.82
N LEU A 5 -7.17 50.86 -5.51
CA LEU A 5 -7.94 51.96 -4.91
C LEU A 5 -9.43 51.70 -5.10
N LEU A 6 -10.22 51.82 -4.04
CA LEU A 6 -11.67 51.63 -4.14
C LEU A 6 -12.33 52.76 -4.96
N ASN A 7 -11.85 54.01 -4.77
CA ASN A 7 -12.35 55.21 -5.42
C ASN A 7 -11.23 55.98 -6.14
N PRO A 8 -10.70 55.48 -7.28
CA PRO A 8 -9.57 56.11 -7.96
C PRO A 8 -9.84 57.55 -8.44
N LEU A 9 -11.11 57.88 -8.75
CA LEU A 9 -11.47 59.21 -9.15
C LEU A 9 -11.24 60.29 -8.08
N LEU A 10 -11.24 59.92 -6.80
CA LEU A 10 -10.95 60.86 -5.71
C LEU A 10 -9.49 61.31 -5.66
N LEU A 11 -8.59 60.67 -6.40
CA LEU A 11 -7.21 61.15 -6.56
C LEU A 11 -7.12 62.50 -7.26
N PHE A 12 -8.13 62.89 -8.07
CA PHE A 12 -8.22 64.28 -8.59
C PHE A 12 -8.27 65.29 -7.46
N GLY A 13 -8.71 64.91 -6.26
CA GLY A 13 -8.65 65.74 -5.06
C GLY A 13 -7.23 66.14 -4.65
N LEU A 14 -6.17 65.50 -5.19
CA LEU A 14 -4.77 65.96 -4.98
C LEU A 14 -4.56 67.41 -5.51
N ALA A 15 -5.39 67.87 -6.44
CA ALA A 15 -5.37 69.29 -6.83
C ALA A 15 -5.62 70.26 -5.64
N ALA A 16 -6.32 69.78 -4.59
CA ALA A 16 -6.52 70.58 -3.35
C ALA A 16 -5.22 70.83 -2.57
N THR A 17 -4.11 70.11 -2.84
CA THR A 17 -2.78 70.41 -2.27
C THR A 17 -2.24 71.76 -2.75
N ILE A 18 -2.79 72.36 -3.79
CA ILE A 18 -2.48 73.71 -4.24
C ILE A 18 -3.03 74.76 -3.25
N LEU A 19 -4.10 74.47 -2.53
CA LEU A 19 -4.74 75.39 -1.59
C LEU A 19 -3.83 75.91 -0.47
N PRO A 20 -3.09 75.07 0.27
CA PRO A 20 -2.12 75.51 1.25
C PRO A 20 -1.03 76.41 0.65
N ILE A 21 -0.61 76.16 -0.59
CA ILE A 21 0.39 76.95 -1.30
C ILE A 21 -0.16 78.33 -1.63
N LEU A 22 -1.40 78.40 -2.15
CA LEU A 22 -2.07 79.66 -2.46
C LEU A 22 -2.30 80.52 -1.19
N ILE A 23 -2.80 79.89 -0.11
CA ILE A 23 -2.99 80.55 1.18
C ILE A 23 -1.66 81.10 1.71
N HIS A 24 -0.58 80.30 1.64
CA HIS A 24 0.74 80.72 2.07
C HIS A 24 1.26 81.90 1.25
N ARG A 25 0.94 81.96 -0.04
CA ARG A 25 1.38 83.04 -0.93
C ARG A 25 0.56 84.32 -0.71
N ILE A 26 -0.73 84.21 -0.43
CA ILE A 26 -1.65 85.36 -0.19
C ILE A 26 -1.38 85.96 1.20
N THR A 27 -1.03 85.12 2.20
CA THR A 27 -0.82 85.58 3.59
C THR A 27 0.53 86.26 3.76
N ARG A 28 1.39 86.33 2.76
CA ARG A 28 2.62 87.10 2.83
C ARG A 28 2.27 88.59 2.81
N ARG A 29 2.13 89.22 3.98
CA ARG A 29 1.94 90.67 4.14
C ARG A 29 3.11 91.37 3.47
N LYS A 30 2.79 92.29 2.57
CA LYS A 30 3.75 93.29 2.08
C LYS A 30 4.16 94.17 3.27
N VAL A 31 5.37 94.01 3.72
CA VAL A 31 5.94 94.97 4.74
C VAL A 31 6.21 96.27 4.05
N THR A 32 5.48 97.32 4.46
CA THR A 32 5.77 98.73 4.06
C THR A 32 7.02 99.22 4.73
N GLU A 33 8.10 99.44 4.02
CA GLU A 33 9.34 99.98 4.53
C GLU A 33 9.12 101.41 4.95
N ARG A 34 9.22 101.72 6.31
CA ARG A 34 9.38 103.05 6.86
C ARG A 34 10.84 103.20 7.30
N LYS A 35 11.51 104.22 6.70
CA LYS A 35 12.89 104.51 7.04
C LYS A 35 12.94 105.09 8.49
N PHE A 36 13.65 104.41 9.39
CA PHE A 36 13.86 104.85 10.74
C PHE A 36 15.39 104.93 10.99
N SER A 37 15.83 106.07 11.50
CA SER A 37 17.26 106.48 11.58
C SER A 37 18.17 105.61 12.50
N ALA A 38 17.61 104.70 13.32
CA ALA A 38 18.40 103.85 14.23
C ALA A 38 18.46 102.38 13.78
N VAL A 39 18.32 102.11 12.51
CA VAL A 39 18.19 100.69 11.93
C VAL A 39 19.51 99.93 11.99
N TYR A 40 20.65 100.56 12.07
CA TYR A 40 21.94 99.88 11.97
C TYR A 40 22.20 98.93 13.11
N LEU A 41 21.83 99.24 14.35
CA LEU A 41 21.97 98.35 15.51
C LEU A 41 21.00 97.19 15.57
N LEU A 42 19.81 97.36 14.97
CA LEU A 42 18.82 96.25 14.88
C LEU A 42 19.11 95.22 13.75
N LEU A 43 19.81 95.66 12.70
CA LEU A 43 20.15 94.79 11.59
C LEU A 43 21.18 93.71 11.92
N GLN A 44 22.05 93.97 12.92
CA GLN A 44 23.06 93.03 13.35
C GLN A 44 22.44 91.85 14.17
N SER A 45 21.41 92.11 14.95
CA SER A 45 20.73 91.10 15.76
C SER A 45 19.75 90.29 15.01
N GLN A 46 19.17 90.85 13.93
CA GLN A 46 18.16 90.13 13.11
C GLN A 46 18.71 89.08 12.11
N ARG A 47 20.03 89.22 11.73
CA ARG A 47 20.62 88.27 10.78
C ARG A 47 20.80 86.84 11.36
N ILE A 48 20.85 86.68 12.66
CA ILE A 48 21.03 85.37 13.31
C ILE A 48 19.68 84.65 13.51
N ALA A 49 18.55 85.39 13.62
CA ALA A 49 17.24 84.83 13.92
C ALA A 49 16.36 84.53 12.65
N ALA A 50 16.72 85.05 11.47
CA ALA A 50 15.88 84.95 10.28
C ALA A 50 15.96 83.61 9.54
N ARG A 51 17.06 82.86 9.68
CA ARG A 51 17.19 81.54 8.99
C ARG A 51 16.32 80.46 9.62
N PRO A 52 16.18 80.26 10.90
CA PRO A 52 15.34 79.20 11.46
C PRO A 52 13.86 79.43 11.27
N GLN A 53 13.41 80.71 11.20
CA GLN A 53 12.00 81.00 10.98
C GLN A 53 11.53 80.68 9.54
N ARG A 54 12.34 80.92 8.52
CA ARG A 54 12.02 80.54 7.13
C ARG A 54 11.91 79.03 6.97
N LEU A 55 12.80 78.27 7.59
CA LEU A 55 12.78 76.80 7.58
C LEU A 55 11.52 76.27 8.28
N LYS A 56 11.13 76.86 9.44
CA LYS A 56 9.90 76.53 10.17
C LYS A 56 8.64 76.75 9.32
N HIS A 57 8.53 77.87 8.60
CA HIS A 57 7.40 78.16 7.75
C HIS A 57 7.33 77.23 6.54
N LEU A 58 8.47 76.84 5.93
CA LEU A 58 8.51 75.88 4.83
C LEU A 58 8.12 74.47 5.31
N LEU A 59 8.57 74.06 6.50
CA LEU A 59 8.24 72.79 7.10
C LEU A 59 6.74 72.68 7.45
N LEU A 60 6.15 73.76 8.00
CA LEU A 60 4.71 73.84 8.25
C LEU A 60 3.89 73.76 6.96
N LEU A 61 4.35 74.40 5.89
CA LEU A 61 3.69 74.34 4.58
C LEU A 61 3.76 72.90 4.03
N ALA A 62 4.92 72.23 4.14
CA ALA A 62 5.08 70.87 3.70
C ALA A 62 4.17 69.90 4.48
N LEU A 63 4.06 70.07 5.83
CA LEU A 63 3.16 69.25 6.65
C LEU A 63 1.67 69.46 6.28
N ARG A 64 1.24 70.67 5.94
CA ARG A 64 -0.14 70.94 5.45
C ARG A 64 -0.43 70.30 4.12
N ILE A 65 0.52 70.39 3.20
CA ILE A 65 0.39 69.69 1.88
C ILE A 65 0.30 68.17 2.10
N LEU A 66 1.15 67.60 2.97
CA LEU A 66 1.15 66.19 3.29
C LEU A 66 -0.17 65.78 3.97
N ALA A 67 -0.71 66.55 4.89
CA ALA A 67 -1.98 66.27 5.55
C ALA A 67 -3.14 66.23 4.53
N VAL A 68 -3.21 67.18 3.60
CA VAL A 68 -4.23 67.19 2.52
C VAL A 68 -4.04 65.99 1.62
N ALA A 69 -2.80 65.64 1.25
CA ALA A 69 -2.55 64.48 0.42
C ALA A 69 -3.00 63.15 1.11
N ILE A 70 -2.72 63.00 2.41
CA ILE A 70 -3.15 61.83 3.20
C ILE A 70 -4.66 61.79 3.28
N ILE A 71 -5.38 62.89 3.44
CA ILE A 71 -6.84 62.92 3.45
C ILE A 71 -7.41 62.46 2.09
N VAL A 72 -6.83 62.87 0.97
CA VAL A 72 -7.23 62.45 -0.35
C VAL A 72 -6.99 60.93 -0.54
N PHE A 73 -5.82 60.44 -0.06
CA PHE A 73 -5.54 58.99 -0.08
C PHE A 73 -6.50 58.19 0.82
N LEU A 74 -6.86 58.75 1.98
CA LEU A 74 -7.87 58.16 2.87
C LEU A 74 -9.22 58.01 2.19
N MET A 75 -9.67 59.06 1.46
CA MET A 75 -10.92 59.01 0.70
C MET A 75 -10.86 58.07 -0.50
N ALA A 76 -9.70 57.93 -1.15
CA ALA A 76 -9.46 56.97 -2.23
C ALA A 76 -9.48 55.49 -1.74
N ARG A 77 -9.44 55.25 -0.41
CA ARG A 77 -9.45 53.92 0.26
C ARG A 77 -8.50 52.94 -0.41
N PRO A 78 -7.18 53.07 -0.22
CA PRO A 78 -6.21 52.11 -0.73
C PRO A 78 -6.35 50.79 0.00
N MET A 79 -6.41 49.70 -0.79
CA MET A 79 -6.52 48.36 -0.33
C MET A 79 -5.32 47.54 -0.82
N LEU A 80 -4.70 46.77 0.07
CA LEU A 80 -3.77 45.73 -0.27
C LEU A 80 -4.57 44.46 -0.57
N LEU A 81 -4.69 44.13 -1.82
CA LEU A 81 -5.15 42.85 -2.26
C LEU A 81 -4.00 41.85 -2.07
N ARG A 82 -4.07 41.00 -1.03
CA ARG A 82 -3.40 39.73 -1.09
C ARG A 82 -4.17 38.89 -2.12
N PRO A 83 -3.51 38.31 -3.13
CA PRO A 83 -4.20 37.35 -3.98
C PRO A 83 -4.68 36.24 -3.05
N GLY A 84 -5.98 36.24 -2.77
CA GLY A 84 -6.63 35.19 -2.01
C GLY A 84 -6.70 33.96 -2.91
N PHE A 85 -6.90 32.78 -2.30
CA PHE A 85 -7.15 31.52 -3.01
C PHE A 85 -8.25 31.66 -4.09
N ALA A 86 -9.29 32.47 -3.84
CA ALA A 86 -10.33 32.80 -4.81
C ALA A 86 -9.82 33.57 -6.07
N ALA A 87 -8.68 34.26 -5.96
CA ALA A 87 -8.05 34.88 -7.13
C ALA A 87 -7.27 33.89 -7.98
N LEU A 88 -6.74 32.82 -7.36
CA LEU A 88 -6.15 31.67 -8.04
C LEU A 88 -7.20 30.88 -8.84
N LEU A 89 -8.46 31.02 -8.46
CA LEU A 89 -9.58 30.31 -9.08
C LEU A 89 -10.40 31.21 -10.04
N LYS A 90 -9.98 32.40 -10.37
CA LYS A 90 -10.70 33.31 -11.29
C LYS A 90 -10.41 32.96 -12.76
N GLY A 91 -11.46 32.63 -13.48
CA GLY A 91 -11.49 32.49 -14.93
C GLY A 91 -10.96 31.16 -15.48
N GLY A 92 -11.47 30.74 -16.62
CA GLY A 92 -10.99 29.57 -17.34
C GLY A 92 -11.61 28.22 -16.92
N ALA A 93 -11.18 27.17 -17.61
CA ALA A 93 -11.58 25.83 -17.34
C ALA A 93 -10.70 25.22 -16.21
N LYS A 94 -11.33 24.49 -15.28
CA LYS A 94 -10.67 23.90 -14.13
C LYS A 94 -10.79 22.39 -14.12
N VAL A 95 -9.67 21.73 -13.89
CA VAL A 95 -9.64 20.30 -13.60
C VAL A 95 -9.32 20.11 -12.13
N LEU A 96 -10.16 19.37 -11.44
CA LEU A 96 -9.97 18.94 -10.06
C LEU A 96 -9.54 17.49 -10.04
N ILE A 97 -8.33 17.22 -9.58
CA ILE A 97 -7.87 15.86 -9.29
C ILE A 97 -8.13 15.61 -7.81
N LEU A 98 -9.02 14.68 -7.54
CA LEU A 98 -9.38 14.28 -6.17
C LEU A 98 -8.70 12.95 -5.84
N ASP A 99 -7.82 13.00 -4.87
CA ASP A 99 -7.23 11.79 -4.31
C ASP A 99 -8.26 11.08 -3.44
N ASN A 100 -8.65 9.90 -3.90
CA ASN A 100 -9.60 9.02 -3.22
C ASN A 100 -8.97 7.66 -2.90
N SER A 101 -7.63 7.60 -2.79
CA SER A 101 -6.88 6.41 -2.39
C SER A 101 -7.09 6.05 -0.92
N MET A 102 -6.60 4.86 -0.53
CA MET A 102 -6.77 4.35 0.82
C MET A 102 -6.17 5.28 1.89
N SER A 103 -5.02 5.90 1.64
CA SER A 103 -4.36 6.83 2.57
C SER A 103 -5.23 8.02 2.97
N MET A 104 -6.14 8.45 2.08
CA MET A 104 -7.13 9.49 2.36
C MET A 104 -8.22 9.05 3.35
N GLY A 105 -8.29 7.75 3.68
CA GLY A 105 -9.13 7.21 4.74
C GLY A 105 -8.59 7.45 6.15
N TYR A 106 -7.38 7.98 6.30
CA TYR A 106 -6.80 8.27 7.62
C TYR A 106 -7.68 9.19 8.44
N LEU A 107 -7.98 8.77 9.68
CA LEU A 107 -8.89 9.45 10.59
C LEU A 107 -8.17 10.62 11.28
N GLU A 108 -8.56 11.83 10.93
CA GLU A 108 -8.24 13.05 11.65
C GLU A 108 -9.27 13.29 12.77
N ASP A 109 -9.05 14.29 13.62
CA ASP A 109 -9.97 14.61 14.72
C ASP A 109 -11.39 14.98 14.25
N ARG A 110 -11.56 15.32 12.97
CA ARG A 110 -12.84 15.76 12.35
C ARG A 110 -13.40 14.75 11.34
N GLY A 111 -12.86 13.56 11.28
CA GLY A 111 -13.24 12.50 10.34
C GLY A 111 -12.16 12.15 9.33
N PRO A 112 -12.46 11.31 8.35
CA PRO A 112 -11.51 10.91 7.32
C PRO A 112 -10.98 12.11 6.51
N ARG A 113 -9.70 12.09 6.13
CA ARG A 113 -9.10 13.11 5.23
C ARG A 113 -9.89 13.30 3.95
N TYR A 114 -10.46 12.24 3.45
CA TYR A 114 -11.29 12.27 2.25
C TYR A 114 -12.49 13.20 2.39
N ASP A 115 -13.19 13.15 3.53
CA ASP A 115 -14.33 14.05 3.79
C ASP A 115 -13.87 15.50 3.95
N VAL A 116 -12.70 15.71 4.53
CA VAL A 116 -12.08 17.03 4.62
C VAL A 116 -11.71 17.54 3.23
N ALA A 117 -11.21 16.67 2.33
CA ALA A 117 -10.93 17.01 0.93
C ALA A 117 -12.21 17.39 0.17
N LYS A 118 -13.30 16.64 0.31
CA LYS A 118 -14.61 17.00 -0.28
C LYS A 118 -15.07 18.40 0.15
N LYS A 119 -14.99 18.69 1.45
CA LYS A 119 -15.32 20.05 1.95
C LYS A 119 -14.41 21.11 1.36
N ALA A 120 -13.11 20.83 1.21
CA ALA A 120 -12.17 21.76 0.58
C ALA A 120 -12.52 22.07 -0.87
N VAL A 121 -12.99 21.08 -1.64
CA VAL A 121 -13.50 21.29 -3.01
C VAL A 121 -14.69 22.25 -2.98
N LEU A 122 -15.67 22.01 -2.13
CA LEU A 122 -16.87 22.83 -2.03
C LEU A 122 -16.54 24.28 -1.64
N GLU A 123 -15.66 24.46 -0.64
CA GLU A 123 -15.18 25.81 -0.25
C GLU A 123 -14.41 26.50 -1.39
N ALA A 124 -13.61 25.74 -2.16
CA ALA A 124 -12.84 26.28 -3.28
C ALA A 124 -13.74 26.76 -4.41
N LEU A 125 -14.89 26.14 -4.61
CA LEU A 125 -15.83 26.41 -5.71
C LEU A 125 -17.00 27.36 -5.33
N GLU A 126 -17.13 27.75 -4.06
CA GLU A 126 -18.29 28.52 -3.55
C GLU A 126 -18.64 29.78 -4.38
N ASP A 127 -17.63 30.48 -4.95
CA ASP A 127 -17.83 31.68 -5.77
C ASP A 127 -17.45 31.46 -7.26
N PHE A 128 -17.34 30.17 -7.67
CA PHE A 128 -16.94 29.83 -9.03
C PHE A 128 -18.16 29.43 -9.87
N GLY A 129 -18.53 30.25 -10.86
CA GLY A 129 -19.65 29.98 -11.75
C GLY A 129 -19.26 29.37 -13.10
N GLY A 130 -18.13 28.65 -13.17
CA GLY A 130 -17.62 28.05 -14.40
C GLY A 130 -17.76 26.53 -14.47
N GLN A 131 -17.21 25.96 -15.54
CA GLN A 131 -17.18 24.52 -15.74
C GLN A 131 -15.97 23.89 -15.05
N VAL A 132 -16.19 22.72 -14.46
CA VAL A 132 -15.20 21.93 -13.72
C VAL A 132 -15.22 20.50 -14.25
N SER A 133 -14.05 19.88 -14.36
CA SER A 133 -13.92 18.45 -14.59
C SER A 133 -13.33 17.80 -13.35
N LEU A 134 -14.01 16.78 -12.81
CA LEU A 134 -13.57 15.99 -11.65
C LEU A 134 -12.91 14.71 -12.11
N ILE A 135 -11.70 14.46 -11.61
CA ILE A 135 -10.91 13.25 -11.94
C ILE A 135 -10.43 12.63 -10.63
N PRO A 136 -10.99 11.48 -10.20
CA PRO A 136 -10.45 10.74 -9.06
C PRO A 136 -9.14 10.05 -9.44
N THR A 137 -8.22 9.91 -8.47
CA THR A 137 -6.95 9.17 -8.68
C THR A 137 -7.15 7.66 -8.75
N VAL A 138 -8.19 7.16 -8.09
CA VAL A 138 -8.64 5.77 -8.22
C VAL A 138 -9.98 5.77 -8.95
N GLY A 139 -9.98 5.27 -10.19
CA GLY A 139 -11.16 5.27 -11.04
C GLY A 139 -12.30 4.41 -10.50
N PRO A 140 -13.57 4.70 -10.88
CA PRO A 140 -14.71 3.88 -10.50
C PRO A 140 -14.52 2.46 -11.05
N ARG A 141 -14.49 1.48 -10.15
CA ARG A 141 -14.48 0.07 -10.48
C ARG A 141 -15.89 -0.49 -10.37
N LYS A 142 -16.17 -1.53 -11.15
CA LYS A 142 -17.41 -2.28 -11.00
C LYS A 142 -17.56 -2.74 -9.53
N GLU A 143 -18.78 -2.83 -9.09
CA GLU A 143 -19.28 -3.05 -7.71
C GLU A 143 -18.56 -4.11 -6.87
N THR A 144 -17.77 -5.00 -7.48
CA THR A 144 -17.07 -6.09 -6.78
C THR A 144 -15.60 -5.79 -6.39
N GLY A 145 -15.03 -4.62 -6.72
CA GLY A 145 -13.60 -4.34 -6.43
C GLY A 145 -12.60 -5.22 -7.20
N VAL A 146 -13.08 -6.26 -7.87
CA VAL A 146 -12.31 -7.21 -8.68
C VAL A 146 -12.66 -7.02 -10.15
N SER A 147 -11.67 -6.72 -10.97
CA SER A 147 -11.87 -6.62 -12.43
C SER A 147 -11.71 -7.99 -13.07
N LEU A 148 -12.75 -8.45 -13.77
CA LEU A 148 -12.69 -9.66 -14.59
C LEU A 148 -12.16 -9.30 -15.97
N ARG A 149 -11.08 -9.93 -16.43
CA ARG A 149 -10.55 -9.72 -17.79
C ARG A 149 -11.52 -10.27 -18.82
N LYS A 150 -12.01 -9.43 -19.73
CA LYS A 150 -12.60 -9.93 -20.97
C LYS A 150 -11.48 -10.45 -21.87
N GLY A 151 -11.68 -11.60 -22.53
CA GLY A 151 -10.72 -12.28 -23.38
C GLY A 151 -10.09 -11.41 -24.49
N PRO A 152 -9.15 -11.95 -25.28
CA PRO A 152 -8.36 -11.19 -26.25
C PRO A 152 -9.29 -10.45 -27.23
N GLY A 153 -9.26 -9.10 -27.18
CA GLY A 153 -10.06 -8.18 -27.99
C GLY A 153 -11.05 -7.30 -27.24
N GLY A 154 -11.30 -7.53 -25.96
CA GLY A 154 -12.14 -6.66 -25.13
C GLY A 154 -11.34 -5.53 -24.49
N SER A 155 -11.34 -4.35 -25.09
CA SER A 155 -10.83 -3.13 -24.49
C SER A 155 -11.56 -2.84 -23.18
N LEU A 156 -10.92 -3.09 -22.05
CA LEU A 156 -11.38 -2.65 -20.70
C LEU A 156 -10.97 -1.21 -20.39
N ARG A 157 -10.39 -0.51 -21.35
CA ARG A 157 -10.23 0.93 -21.29
C ARG A 157 -11.52 1.61 -21.79
N LYS A 158 -12.62 1.59 -21.04
CA LYS A 158 -13.40 2.81 -20.95
C LYS A 158 -12.54 3.75 -20.12
N GLU A 159 -11.77 4.54 -20.84
CA GLU A 159 -11.09 5.71 -20.32
C GLU A 159 -12.12 6.46 -19.49
N GLN A 160 -11.71 6.92 -18.35
CA GLN A 160 -12.48 7.81 -17.50
C GLN A 160 -12.66 9.08 -18.34
N GLU A 161 -13.74 9.13 -19.13
CA GLU A 161 -14.08 10.31 -19.90
C GLU A 161 -14.35 11.42 -18.88
N SER A 162 -13.42 12.35 -18.82
CA SER A 162 -13.53 13.55 -18.02
C SER A 162 -14.73 14.36 -18.54
N ARG A 163 -15.80 14.37 -17.76
CA ARG A 163 -17.00 15.14 -18.08
C ARG A 163 -16.88 16.54 -17.48
N TRP A 164 -17.18 17.56 -18.29
CA TRP A 164 -17.37 18.90 -17.81
C TRP A 164 -18.75 19.04 -17.13
N VAL A 165 -18.76 19.52 -15.90
CA VAL A 165 -19.98 19.82 -15.13
C VAL A 165 -19.95 21.26 -14.66
N GLN A 166 -21.12 21.85 -14.43
CA GLN A 166 -21.21 23.16 -13.82
C GLN A 166 -20.81 23.09 -12.33
N ALA A 167 -20.27 24.17 -11.81
CA ALA A 167 -19.80 24.20 -10.40
C ALA A 167 -20.91 23.81 -9.40
N GLU A 168 -22.16 24.14 -9.73
CA GLU A 168 -23.36 23.83 -8.93
C GLU A 168 -23.67 22.31 -8.90
N GLU A 169 -23.21 21.54 -9.88
CA GLU A 169 -23.41 20.08 -9.97
C GLU A 169 -22.31 19.30 -9.23
N VAL A 170 -21.19 19.95 -8.91
CA VAL A 170 -20.03 19.31 -8.26
C VAL A 170 -20.39 18.60 -6.96
N PRO A 171 -21.24 19.11 -6.06
CA PRO A 171 -21.61 18.38 -4.84
C PRO A 171 -22.20 16.99 -5.14
N MET A 172 -23.06 16.88 -6.14
CA MET A 172 -23.67 15.62 -6.55
C MET A 172 -22.65 14.65 -7.17
N GLU A 173 -21.70 15.17 -7.97
CA GLU A 173 -20.65 14.35 -8.56
C GLU A 173 -19.63 13.86 -7.49
N LEU A 174 -19.33 14.66 -6.47
CA LEU A 174 -18.47 14.25 -5.34
C LEU A 174 -19.04 13.08 -4.54
N GLU A 175 -20.38 13.02 -4.39
CA GLU A 175 -21.01 11.89 -3.72
C GLU A 175 -20.91 10.58 -4.52
N ARG A 176 -20.73 10.65 -5.82
CA ARG A 176 -20.53 9.49 -6.70
C ARG A 176 -19.11 8.97 -6.70
N ILE A 177 -18.17 9.70 -6.10
CA ILE A 177 -16.78 9.29 -5.98
C ILE A 177 -16.56 8.81 -4.54
N PRO A 178 -16.59 7.50 -4.28
CA PRO A 178 -16.33 6.98 -2.93
C PRO A 178 -14.82 7.00 -2.62
N LEU A 179 -14.50 6.96 -1.34
CA LEU A 179 -13.17 6.56 -0.88
C LEU A 179 -12.87 5.14 -1.38
N SER A 180 -11.68 4.90 -1.88
CA SER A 180 -11.27 3.61 -2.43
C SER A 180 -10.26 2.93 -1.52
N TYR A 181 -10.27 1.60 -1.50
CA TYR A 181 -9.21 0.80 -0.87
C TYR A 181 -8.00 0.57 -1.81
N GLY A 182 -8.01 1.18 -2.99
CA GLY A 182 -6.97 1.02 -4.00
C GLY A 182 -5.84 2.00 -3.88
N HIS A 183 -4.77 1.71 -4.64
CA HIS A 183 -3.63 2.60 -4.80
C HIS A 183 -3.95 3.72 -5.81
N SER A 184 -3.49 4.92 -5.50
CA SER A 184 -3.61 6.10 -6.34
C SER A 184 -2.87 5.92 -7.67
N ASN A 185 -3.53 6.24 -8.77
CA ASN A 185 -2.90 6.32 -10.09
C ASN A 185 -2.80 7.77 -10.55
N THR A 186 -1.90 8.50 -9.91
CA THR A 186 -1.67 9.92 -10.16
C THR A 186 -1.26 10.20 -11.60
N ALA A 187 -0.47 9.33 -12.23
CA ALA A 187 -0.05 9.46 -13.62
C ALA A 187 -1.24 9.43 -14.58
N SER A 188 -2.18 8.50 -14.41
CA SER A 188 -3.40 8.41 -15.22
C SER A 188 -4.32 9.61 -15.01
N ALA A 189 -4.44 10.08 -13.75
CA ALA A 189 -5.24 11.25 -13.44
C ALA A 189 -4.67 12.52 -14.10
N PHE A 190 -3.34 12.69 -14.07
CA PHE A 190 -2.67 13.79 -14.79
C PHE A 190 -2.82 13.69 -16.30
N GLU A 191 -2.67 12.49 -16.88
CA GLU A 191 -2.88 12.28 -18.31
C GLU A 191 -4.31 12.66 -18.73
N SER A 192 -5.30 12.28 -17.93
CA SER A 192 -6.70 12.64 -18.16
C SER A 192 -6.90 14.15 -18.05
N ALA A 193 -6.31 14.79 -17.04
CA ALA A 193 -6.34 16.24 -16.88
C ALA A 193 -5.70 16.96 -18.07
N TYR A 194 -4.56 16.47 -18.54
CA TYR A 194 -3.87 17.01 -19.72
C TYR A 194 -4.74 16.93 -20.96
N ARG A 195 -5.28 15.75 -21.28
CA ARG A 195 -6.16 15.55 -22.43
C ARG A 195 -7.37 16.49 -22.40
N THR A 196 -7.92 16.71 -21.20
CA THR A 196 -9.08 17.57 -20.97
C THR A 196 -8.75 19.06 -21.22
N LEU A 197 -7.52 19.48 -20.92
CA LEU A 197 -7.11 20.89 -20.98
C LEU A 197 -6.35 21.26 -22.27
N LYS A 198 -5.74 20.31 -22.99
CA LYS A 198 -4.81 20.60 -24.11
C LYS A 198 -5.38 21.50 -25.19
N ASP A 199 -6.66 21.31 -25.56
CA ASP A 199 -7.29 21.98 -26.67
C ASP A 199 -7.99 23.30 -26.25
N LEU A 200 -7.96 23.64 -24.95
CA LEU A 200 -8.59 24.85 -24.44
C LEU A 200 -7.69 26.08 -24.66
N LYS A 201 -8.30 27.17 -25.15
CA LYS A 201 -7.64 28.45 -25.37
C LYS A 201 -7.70 29.39 -24.16
N THR A 202 -8.39 28.96 -23.10
CA THR A 202 -8.56 29.73 -21.86
C THR A 202 -7.45 29.40 -20.86
N SER A 203 -7.31 30.20 -19.80
CA SER A 203 -6.42 29.92 -18.69
C SER A 203 -6.68 28.50 -18.14
N LYS A 204 -5.63 27.70 -17.99
CA LYS A 204 -5.68 26.31 -17.57
C LYS A 204 -5.29 26.21 -16.11
N GLN A 205 -6.12 25.56 -15.32
CA GLN A 205 -5.85 25.35 -13.89
C GLN A 205 -6.10 23.91 -13.49
N ILE A 206 -5.14 23.32 -12.77
CA ILE A 206 -5.26 21.99 -12.17
C ILE A 206 -5.19 22.15 -10.65
N LEU A 207 -6.26 21.79 -9.98
CA LEU A 207 -6.32 21.76 -8.54
C LEU A 207 -6.29 20.30 -8.06
N ILE A 208 -5.34 19.97 -7.20
CA ILE A 208 -5.12 18.61 -6.72
C ILE A 208 -5.34 18.59 -5.22
N LEU A 209 -6.22 17.73 -4.78
CA LEU A 209 -6.53 17.51 -3.38
C LEU A 209 -5.97 16.16 -2.98
N SER A 210 -4.95 16.14 -2.14
CA SER A 210 -4.26 14.93 -1.69
C SER A 210 -3.59 15.16 -0.35
N ASP A 211 -3.31 14.11 0.40
CA ASP A 211 -2.45 14.16 1.58
C ASP A 211 -0.96 14.15 1.22
N LEU A 212 -0.63 14.00 -0.08
CA LEU A 212 0.71 13.91 -0.63
C LEU A 212 1.52 12.71 -0.10
N ALA A 213 0.86 11.56 0.12
CA ALA A 213 1.53 10.32 0.47
C ALA A 213 2.61 9.99 -0.58
N ARG A 214 3.84 9.72 -0.12
CA ARG A 214 5.01 9.53 -1.00
C ARG A 214 4.81 8.42 -2.03
N GLY A 215 4.09 7.36 -1.65
CA GLY A 215 3.78 6.23 -2.53
C GLY A 215 3.09 6.63 -3.81
N ASP A 216 2.13 7.56 -3.73
CA ASP A 216 1.29 7.99 -4.84
C ASP A 216 2.03 8.83 -5.88
N TRP A 217 3.01 9.61 -5.45
CA TRP A 217 3.67 10.63 -6.26
C TRP A 217 5.11 10.26 -6.63
N LYS A 218 5.68 9.18 -6.07
CA LYS A 218 7.07 8.80 -6.26
C LYS A 218 7.41 8.54 -7.73
N ASP A 219 6.55 7.81 -8.41
CA ASP A 219 6.79 7.30 -9.77
C ASP A 219 6.16 8.18 -10.86
N LEU A 220 5.62 9.35 -10.48
CA LEU A 220 5.07 10.30 -11.43
C LEU A 220 6.19 10.89 -12.31
N ASP A 221 6.17 10.57 -13.58
CA ASP A 221 7.05 11.13 -14.61
C ASP A 221 6.29 12.19 -15.43
N LEU A 222 6.64 13.45 -15.19
CA LEU A 222 6.00 14.60 -15.84
C LEU A 222 6.70 15.05 -17.12
N THR A 223 7.85 14.46 -17.50
CA THR A 223 8.56 14.79 -18.73
C THR A 223 7.73 14.57 -19.98
N ARG A 224 6.71 13.71 -19.89
CA ARG A 224 5.74 13.45 -20.95
C ARG A 224 4.71 14.57 -21.16
N PHE A 225 4.66 15.56 -20.26
CA PHE A 225 3.66 16.61 -20.24
C PHE A 225 4.25 18.00 -20.49
N GLU A 226 5.32 18.11 -21.26
CA GLU A 226 6.02 19.37 -21.57
C GLU A 226 5.10 20.49 -22.10
N ASN A 227 3.96 20.15 -22.69
CA ASN A 227 2.99 21.11 -23.23
C ASN A 227 2.00 21.66 -22.18
N ILE A 228 2.15 21.35 -20.88
CA ILE A 228 1.35 21.95 -19.78
C ILE A 228 2.08 23.15 -19.15
N SER A 229 3.15 23.63 -19.72
CA SER A 229 3.93 24.76 -19.17
C SER A 229 3.10 26.03 -18.96
N ASP A 230 1.91 26.12 -19.59
CA ASP A 230 0.93 27.20 -19.45
C ASP A 230 -0.16 26.93 -18.39
N ALA A 231 -0.15 25.78 -17.74
CA ALA A 231 -1.12 25.44 -16.69
C ALA A 231 -0.59 25.76 -15.29
N GLU A 232 -1.42 26.39 -14.49
CA GLU A 232 -1.16 26.58 -13.05
C GLU A 232 -1.60 25.33 -12.27
N VAL A 233 -0.66 24.72 -11.53
CA VAL A 233 -0.94 23.54 -10.71
C VAL A 233 -0.93 23.92 -9.23
N THR A 234 -2.05 23.72 -8.56
CA THR A 234 -2.17 24.00 -7.13
C THR A 234 -2.50 22.72 -6.37
N PHE A 235 -1.68 22.39 -5.39
CA PHE A 235 -1.94 21.31 -4.43
C PHE A 235 -2.63 21.87 -3.19
N LEU A 236 -3.81 21.33 -2.88
CA LEU A 236 -4.43 21.46 -1.57
C LEU A 236 -4.06 20.24 -0.74
N ARG A 237 -3.08 20.43 0.12
CA ARG A 237 -2.67 19.37 1.06
C ARG A 237 -3.70 19.24 2.16
N VAL A 238 -4.27 18.05 2.30
CA VAL A 238 -5.14 17.66 3.40
C VAL A 238 -4.30 16.90 4.44
N GLY A 239 -4.54 17.17 5.71
CA GLY A 239 -3.75 16.61 6.81
C GLY A 239 -2.47 17.39 7.13
N GLY A 240 -1.79 17.03 8.24
CA GLY A 240 -0.59 17.69 8.71
C GLY A 240 0.64 17.45 7.81
N PRO A 241 1.70 18.26 7.93
CA PRO A 241 2.92 18.08 7.13
C PRO A 241 3.84 16.97 7.67
N GLY A 242 3.57 16.43 8.86
CA GLY A 242 4.37 15.40 9.51
C GLY A 242 4.10 13.99 8.97
N ARG A 243 4.89 13.03 9.46
CA ARG A 243 4.65 11.60 9.25
C ARG A 243 3.53 11.15 10.20
N ASP A 244 2.53 10.53 9.65
CA ASP A 244 1.42 9.99 10.42
C ASP A 244 1.78 8.60 10.95
N SER A 245 1.24 8.25 12.12
CA SER A 245 1.45 6.93 12.73
C SER A 245 0.53 5.91 12.09
N ASN A 246 1.08 4.82 11.61
CA ASN A 246 0.34 3.72 11.02
C ASN A 246 1.01 2.38 11.28
N PHE A 247 0.20 1.33 11.45
CA PHE A 247 0.60 -0.06 11.56
C PHE A 247 -0.27 -0.86 10.60
N GLY A 248 0.32 -1.82 9.90
CA GLY A 248 -0.45 -2.62 8.95
C GLY A 248 -0.02 -4.07 8.90
N VAL A 249 -0.95 -4.96 8.57
CA VAL A 249 -0.64 -6.36 8.24
C VAL A 249 -0.16 -6.41 6.81
N ARG A 250 1.11 -6.79 6.63
CA ARG A 250 1.77 -6.77 5.32
C ARG A 250 1.58 -8.06 4.53
N ASP A 251 1.67 -9.20 5.23
CA ASP A 251 1.64 -10.52 4.59
C ASP A 251 1.19 -11.59 5.56
N VAL A 252 0.50 -12.60 5.05
CA VAL A 252 0.06 -13.79 5.77
C VAL A 252 0.31 -15.00 4.90
N ARG A 253 1.00 -16.02 5.44
CA ARG A 253 1.32 -17.24 4.71
C ARG A 253 1.37 -18.47 5.62
N LEU A 254 1.05 -19.63 5.10
CA LEU A 254 1.31 -20.90 5.76
C LEU A 254 2.81 -21.25 5.65
N VAL A 255 3.37 -21.76 6.74
CA VAL A 255 4.78 -22.21 6.77
C VAL A 255 4.90 -23.58 6.11
N GLU A 256 3.92 -24.45 6.36
CA GLU A 256 3.85 -25.80 5.84
C GLU A 256 2.86 -25.88 4.67
N GLY A 257 3.05 -25.57 3.54
CA GLY A 257 2.23 -25.81 2.34
C GLY A 257 0.71 -25.93 2.61
N GLU A 258 0.13 -27.10 2.37
CA GLU A 258 -1.32 -27.35 2.50
C GLU A 258 -1.73 -27.57 3.97
N ILE A 259 -2.95 -27.13 4.30
CA ILE A 259 -3.57 -27.40 5.61
C ILE A 259 -4.50 -28.62 5.51
N VAL A 260 -4.39 -29.53 6.48
CA VAL A 260 -5.19 -30.75 6.56
C VAL A 260 -5.97 -30.77 7.88
N ALA A 261 -7.20 -31.20 7.84
CA ALA A 261 -8.09 -31.26 8.99
C ALA A 261 -7.49 -32.08 10.13
N GLY A 262 -7.51 -31.52 11.36
CA GLY A 262 -6.96 -32.15 12.56
C GLY A 262 -5.42 -32.26 12.56
N VAL A 263 -4.71 -31.49 11.73
CA VAL A 263 -3.23 -31.41 11.71
C VAL A 263 -2.81 -30.00 12.09
N PRO A 264 -2.00 -29.85 13.16
CA PRO A 264 -1.45 -28.54 13.51
C PRO A 264 -0.65 -27.93 12.35
N THR A 265 -0.91 -26.66 12.05
CA THR A 265 -0.19 -25.92 11.01
C THR A 265 0.22 -24.56 11.53
N ARG A 266 1.21 -23.92 10.89
CA ARG A 266 1.76 -22.65 11.32
C ARG A 266 1.44 -21.56 10.31
N LEU A 267 0.85 -20.46 10.82
CA LEU A 267 0.56 -19.24 10.07
C LEU A 267 1.59 -18.18 10.43
N GLU A 268 2.44 -17.81 9.48
CA GLU A 268 3.36 -16.67 9.63
C GLU A 268 2.65 -15.39 9.20
N VAL A 269 2.65 -14.40 10.08
CA VAL A 269 2.08 -13.08 9.87
C VAL A 269 3.19 -12.05 9.93
N THR A 270 3.30 -11.21 8.91
CA THR A 270 4.26 -10.09 8.86
C THR A 270 3.50 -8.78 9.13
N ILE A 271 3.96 -8.04 10.12
CA ILE A 271 3.39 -6.76 10.53
C ILE A 271 4.45 -5.67 10.41
N SER A 272 4.07 -4.52 9.89
CA SER A 272 4.92 -3.35 9.73
C SER A 272 4.51 -2.23 10.67
N ASN A 273 5.47 -1.65 11.39
CA ASN A 273 5.33 -0.35 12.04
C ASN A 273 5.85 0.73 11.10
N LEU A 274 4.95 1.48 10.50
CA LEU A 274 5.26 2.55 9.55
C LEU A 274 5.34 3.92 10.22
N SER A 275 5.26 3.97 11.57
CA SER A 275 5.41 5.18 12.37
C SER A 275 6.87 5.44 12.76
N ASP A 276 7.13 6.59 13.36
CA ASP A 276 8.43 7.00 13.93
C ASP A 276 8.56 6.66 15.42
N GLN A 277 7.58 5.99 16.01
CA GLN A 277 7.54 5.62 17.42
C GLN A 277 7.34 4.12 17.61
N ALA A 278 7.93 3.58 18.67
CA ALA A 278 7.65 2.22 19.11
C ALA A 278 6.25 2.13 19.73
N SER A 279 5.55 1.02 19.50
CA SER A 279 4.22 0.80 20.08
C SER A 279 3.93 -0.67 20.28
N LYS A 280 3.07 -0.95 21.27
CA LYS A 280 2.51 -2.27 21.50
C LYS A 280 1.21 -2.44 20.72
N ARG A 281 1.05 -3.61 20.09
CA ARG A 281 -0.15 -3.97 19.34
C ARG A 281 -0.61 -5.38 19.71
N LEU A 282 -1.92 -5.58 19.76
CA LEU A 282 -2.53 -6.90 19.82
C LEU A 282 -2.81 -7.37 18.41
N VAL A 283 -2.37 -8.58 18.09
CA VAL A 283 -2.61 -9.28 16.84
C VAL A 283 -3.52 -10.44 17.13
N GLN A 284 -4.63 -10.53 16.43
CA GLN A 284 -5.63 -11.58 16.56
C GLN A 284 -5.76 -12.34 15.25
N VAL A 285 -5.86 -13.66 15.31
CA VAL A 285 -6.21 -14.51 14.18
C VAL A 285 -7.61 -15.03 14.40
N ASN A 286 -8.50 -14.74 13.46
CA ASN A 286 -9.88 -15.22 13.49
C ASN A 286 -10.11 -16.17 12.31
N LEU A 287 -10.82 -17.27 12.55
CA LEU A 287 -11.29 -18.21 11.53
C LEU A 287 -12.81 -18.33 11.63
N ALA A 288 -13.50 -18.22 10.51
CA ALA A 288 -14.97 -18.20 10.44
C ALA A 288 -15.61 -17.21 11.44
N GLY A 289 -14.97 -16.06 11.68
CA GLY A 289 -15.42 -15.05 12.63
C GLY A 289 -15.11 -15.33 14.10
N VAL A 290 -14.46 -16.45 14.42
CA VAL A 290 -14.08 -16.85 15.78
C VAL A 290 -12.59 -16.58 16.02
N ASN A 291 -12.26 -15.94 17.15
CA ASN A 291 -10.85 -15.76 17.55
C ASN A 291 -10.25 -17.11 17.95
N VAL A 292 -9.18 -17.51 17.25
CA VAL A 292 -8.50 -18.81 17.49
C VAL A 292 -7.17 -18.64 18.22
N ASP A 293 -6.48 -17.52 18.04
CA ASP A 293 -5.24 -17.18 18.76
C ASP A 293 -4.98 -15.68 18.73
N GLN A 294 -4.23 -15.19 19.72
CA GLN A 294 -3.84 -13.77 19.79
C GLN A 294 -2.49 -13.57 20.47
N LYS A 295 -1.72 -12.61 19.99
CA LYS A 295 -0.39 -12.27 20.53
C LYS A 295 -0.23 -10.77 20.69
N SER A 296 0.33 -10.37 21.83
CA SER A 296 0.76 -8.97 22.03
C SER A 296 2.21 -8.82 21.59
N ILE A 297 2.46 -7.85 20.73
CA ILE A 297 3.79 -7.59 20.17
C ILE A 297 4.20 -6.15 20.42
N GLU A 298 5.50 -5.90 20.49
CA GLU A 298 6.08 -4.56 20.54
C GLU A 298 6.94 -4.37 19.28
N LEU A 299 6.65 -3.31 18.53
CA LEU A 299 7.38 -2.97 17.30
C LEU A 299 8.09 -1.64 17.48
N ASN A 300 9.39 -1.63 17.17
CA ASN A 300 10.15 -0.39 17.07
C ASN A 300 9.74 0.41 15.82
N ALA A 301 10.09 1.70 15.82
CA ALA A 301 9.84 2.60 14.69
C ALA A 301 10.42 2.03 13.38
N GLY A 302 9.61 1.97 12.32
CA GLY A 302 10.02 1.49 11.00
C GLY A 302 10.36 0.00 10.92
N GLN A 303 9.98 -0.81 11.91
CA GLN A 303 10.30 -2.24 11.98
C GLN A 303 9.21 -3.11 11.35
N ASP A 304 9.65 -4.14 10.61
CA ASP A 304 8.83 -5.29 10.25
C ASP A 304 9.11 -6.44 11.22
N ILE A 305 8.07 -7.10 11.71
CA ILE A 305 8.17 -8.30 12.54
C ILE A 305 7.39 -9.46 11.93
N LYS A 306 7.93 -10.66 12.07
CA LYS A 306 7.25 -11.90 11.71
C LYS A 306 6.87 -12.64 12.97
N ILE A 307 5.60 -12.98 13.07
CA ILE A 307 5.05 -13.77 14.16
C ILE A 307 4.39 -15.02 13.61
N VAL A 308 4.51 -16.12 14.36
CA VAL A 308 3.94 -17.40 13.96
C VAL A 308 2.82 -17.76 14.93
N PHE A 309 1.66 -18.10 14.39
CA PHE A 309 0.51 -18.64 15.10
C PHE A 309 0.39 -20.12 14.81
N GLU A 310 0.02 -20.92 15.81
CA GLU A 310 -0.29 -22.33 15.62
C GLU A 310 -1.81 -22.47 15.46
N LEU A 311 -2.21 -23.10 14.37
CA LEU A 311 -3.62 -23.31 14.02
C LEU A 311 -3.92 -24.80 14.02
N LEU A 312 -5.04 -25.18 14.63
CA LEU A 312 -5.65 -26.49 14.51
C LEU A 312 -7.07 -26.33 13.99
N VAL A 313 -7.33 -26.90 12.81
CA VAL A 313 -8.63 -26.82 12.13
C VAL A 313 -9.13 -28.22 11.85
N ASP A 314 -10.25 -28.59 12.45
CA ASP A 314 -10.78 -29.94 12.34
C ASP A 314 -11.75 -30.16 11.18
N THR A 315 -12.32 -29.08 10.65
CA THR A 315 -13.35 -29.15 9.59
C THR A 315 -12.73 -28.92 8.23
N PRO A 316 -12.85 -29.88 7.29
CA PRO A 316 -12.37 -29.71 5.92
C PRO A 316 -13.27 -28.73 5.14
N GLY A 317 -12.71 -28.16 4.06
CA GLY A 317 -13.39 -27.20 3.19
C GLY A 317 -12.83 -25.80 3.28
N TRP A 318 -13.55 -24.84 2.68
CA TRP A 318 -13.16 -23.45 2.67
C TRP A 318 -13.54 -22.75 4.00
N ILE A 319 -12.58 -22.10 4.62
CA ILE A 319 -12.74 -21.32 5.84
C ILE A 319 -12.21 -19.90 5.59
N ASP A 320 -13.02 -18.91 5.95
CA ASP A 320 -12.63 -17.50 5.85
C ASP A 320 -11.81 -17.13 7.08
N GLY A 321 -10.59 -16.64 6.83
CA GLY A 321 -9.64 -16.21 7.84
C GLY A 321 -9.39 -14.71 7.78
N GLU A 322 -9.11 -14.12 8.93
CA GLU A 322 -8.68 -12.73 9.04
C GLU A 322 -7.64 -12.57 10.16
N VAL A 323 -6.63 -11.75 9.90
CA VAL A 323 -5.71 -11.23 10.91
C VAL A 323 -6.13 -9.80 11.21
N LYS A 324 -6.34 -9.51 12.50
CA LYS A 324 -6.71 -8.16 12.98
C LYS A 324 -5.64 -7.59 13.89
N LEU A 325 -5.31 -6.33 13.67
CA LEU A 325 -4.54 -5.51 14.60
C LEU A 325 -5.46 -4.71 15.51
N THR A 326 -4.93 -4.25 16.64
CA THR A 326 -5.57 -3.17 17.39
C THR A 326 -5.76 -1.99 16.46
N PRO A 327 -7.00 -1.48 16.27
CA PRO A 327 -7.28 -0.42 15.32
C PRO A 327 -6.43 0.83 15.57
N ASP A 328 -5.99 1.44 14.49
CA ASP A 328 -5.35 2.75 14.52
C ASP A 328 -6.13 3.80 13.71
N ARG A 329 -5.47 4.86 13.24
CA ARG A 329 -6.15 5.92 12.48
C ARG A 329 -6.35 5.60 11.00
N LEU A 330 -5.83 4.46 10.50
CA LEU A 330 -6.08 3.95 9.15
C LEU A 330 -6.66 2.54 9.21
N PRO A 331 -7.94 2.38 9.58
CA PRO A 331 -8.53 1.06 9.84
C PRO A 331 -8.51 0.09 8.65
N ALA A 332 -8.25 0.60 7.45
CA ALA A 332 -8.32 -0.19 6.21
C ALA A 332 -7.22 -1.26 6.11
N ASP A 333 -6.04 -1.07 6.72
CA ASP A 333 -4.92 -2.02 6.71
C ASP A 333 -4.68 -2.70 8.07
N ASP A 334 -5.57 -2.46 9.04
CA ASP A 334 -5.60 -3.20 10.30
C ASP A 334 -6.12 -4.63 10.14
N ILE A 335 -6.73 -4.98 9.01
CA ILE A 335 -7.30 -6.29 8.74
C ILE A 335 -6.73 -6.85 7.46
N PHE A 336 -6.24 -8.09 7.54
CA PHE A 336 -5.79 -8.87 6.39
C PHE A 336 -6.66 -10.11 6.24
N TYR A 337 -7.21 -10.32 5.04
CA TYR A 337 -8.13 -11.42 4.71
C TYR A 337 -7.40 -12.53 3.97
N PHE A 338 -7.60 -13.77 4.42
CA PHE A 338 -7.03 -14.95 3.78
C PHE A 338 -8.01 -16.12 3.84
N PRO A 339 -8.33 -16.78 2.73
CA PRO A 339 -9.11 -18.01 2.74
C PRO A 339 -8.19 -19.21 2.97
N LEU A 340 -8.63 -20.15 3.78
CA LEU A 340 -8.02 -21.45 3.98
C LEU A 340 -8.81 -22.52 3.22
N ASN A 341 -8.14 -23.35 2.42
CA ASN A 341 -8.72 -24.55 1.85
C ASN A 341 -8.21 -25.77 2.62
N VAL A 342 -8.95 -26.16 3.67
CA VAL A 342 -8.61 -27.27 4.53
C VAL A 342 -8.93 -28.59 3.84
N LYS A 343 -7.90 -29.40 3.60
CA LYS A 343 -8.02 -30.70 2.95
C LYS A 343 -8.46 -31.76 3.94
N GLU A 344 -9.13 -32.80 3.45
CA GLU A 344 -9.35 -34.02 4.24
C GLU A 344 -8.04 -34.75 4.47
N LYS A 345 -8.01 -35.63 5.50
CA LYS A 345 -6.89 -36.55 5.69
C LYS A 345 -6.84 -37.55 4.55
N VAL A 346 -5.63 -37.85 4.08
CA VAL A 346 -5.41 -38.83 3.00
C VAL A 346 -5.57 -40.24 3.54
N ARG A 347 -6.45 -41.02 2.95
CA ARG A 347 -6.72 -42.43 3.30
C ARG A 347 -5.76 -43.34 2.52
N VAL A 348 -4.80 -43.92 3.25
CA VAL A 348 -3.75 -44.75 2.70
C VAL A 348 -4.07 -46.22 2.95
N LEU A 349 -4.28 -46.98 1.88
CA LEU A 349 -4.37 -48.46 1.98
C LEU A 349 -2.97 -49.04 1.88
N VAL A 350 -2.61 -49.87 2.86
CA VAL A 350 -1.32 -50.58 2.91
C VAL A 350 -1.63 -52.08 2.88
N VAL A 351 -1.14 -52.77 1.87
CA VAL A 351 -1.19 -54.24 1.82
C VAL A 351 0.12 -54.82 2.27
N ASP A 352 0.08 -55.52 3.39
CA ASP A 352 1.21 -56.21 3.98
C ASP A 352 1.29 -57.64 3.44
N GLY A 353 2.29 -57.91 2.60
CA GLY A 353 2.47 -59.21 1.96
C GLY A 353 3.18 -60.22 2.85
N ASP A 354 3.78 -59.81 3.97
CA ASP A 354 4.43 -60.69 4.91
C ASP A 354 4.12 -60.33 6.37
N PRO A 355 2.84 -60.43 6.78
CA PRO A 355 2.42 -60.08 8.12
C PRO A 355 3.08 -61.04 9.15
N LYS A 356 3.76 -60.49 10.12
CA LYS A 356 4.43 -61.26 11.19
C LYS A 356 3.67 -61.12 12.50
N THR A 357 3.86 -62.11 13.39
CA THR A 357 3.33 -62.07 14.76
C THR A 357 3.89 -60.88 15.57
N SER A 358 5.12 -60.51 15.29
CA SER A 358 5.76 -59.31 15.84
C SER A 358 5.48 -58.10 14.92
N LEU A 359 4.85 -57.06 15.43
CA LEU A 359 4.58 -55.85 14.67
C LEU A 359 5.84 -55.28 14.01
N ARG A 360 7.01 -55.34 14.66
CA ARG A 360 8.27 -54.81 14.08
C ARG A 360 8.84 -55.66 12.94
N GLY A 361 8.44 -56.90 12.84
CA GLY A 361 8.85 -57.80 11.75
C GLY A 361 7.90 -57.78 10.55
N SER A 362 6.79 -57.05 10.60
CA SER A 362 5.86 -56.90 9.47
C SER A 362 6.38 -55.85 8.52
N GLU A 363 6.20 -56.05 7.22
CA GLU A 363 6.61 -55.14 6.15
C GLU A 363 6.04 -53.73 6.33
N SER A 364 4.81 -53.61 6.85
CA SER A 364 4.09 -52.36 7.04
C SER A 364 4.58 -51.50 8.20
N TYR A 365 5.31 -52.08 9.18
CA TYR A 365 5.62 -51.41 10.45
C TYR A 365 6.35 -50.09 10.29
N PHE A 366 7.45 -50.10 9.53
CA PHE A 366 8.29 -48.89 9.36
C PHE A 366 7.58 -47.85 8.52
N LEU A 367 6.90 -48.25 7.45
CA LEU A 367 6.15 -47.33 6.59
C LEU A 367 4.99 -46.66 7.35
N VAL A 368 4.19 -47.43 8.08
CA VAL A 368 3.10 -46.89 8.89
C VAL A 368 3.61 -45.94 9.97
N SER A 369 4.72 -46.28 10.62
CA SER A 369 5.38 -45.43 11.59
C SER A 369 5.92 -44.14 10.95
N ALA A 370 6.46 -44.23 9.74
CA ALA A 370 6.95 -43.07 8.99
C ALA A 370 5.82 -42.13 8.53
N LEU A 371 4.69 -42.70 8.10
CA LEU A 371 3.52 -41.91 7.69
C LEU A 371 2.80 -41.26 8.88
N ARG A 372 2.94 -41.86 10.08
CA ARG A 372 2.25 -41.40 11.31
C ARG A 372 3.21 -41.33 12.51
N PRO A 373 4.24 -40.50 12.47
CA PRO A 373 5.29 -40.47 13.52
C PRO A 373 4.78 -40.03 14.89
N GLY A 374 3.64 -39.37 15.00
CA GLY A 374 2.99 -38.93 16.25
C GLY A 374 1.73 -39.71 16.62
N GLY A 375 1.45 -40.81 15.93
CA GLY A 375 0.19 -41.58 16.11
C GLY A 375 -0.94 -41.08 15.21
N LEU A 376 -2.21 -41.28 15.66
CA LEU A 376 -3.40 -40.90 14.87
C LEU A 376 -3.60 -39.39 14.79
N ASP A 377 -3.22 -38.69 15.83
CA ASP A 377 -3.38 -37.25 15.95
C ASP A 377 -2.14 -36.54 15.38
N GLY A 378 -2.35 -35.53 14.56
CA GLY A 378 -1.27 -34.72 13.99
C GLY A 378 -0.67 -35.22 12.67
N SER A 379 -1.10 -36.39 12.12
CA SER A 379 -0.69 -36.81 10.78
C SER A 379 -1.77 -36.51 9.73
N PRO A 380 -1.35 -36.08 8.50
CA PRO A 380 -2.26 -35.92 7.38
C PRO A 380 -2.72 -37.26 6.77
N PHE A 381 -2.16 -38.40 7.22
CA PHE A 381 -2.39 -39.71 6.66
C PHE A 381 -3.17 -40.62 7.62
N LEU A 382 -4.24 -41.26 7.11
CA LEU A 382 -4.98 -42.30 7.78
C LEU A 382 -4.62 -43.64 7.11
N THR A 383 -3.74 -44.43 7.77
CA THR A 383 -3.31 -45.72 7.25
C THR A 383 -4.27 -46.82 7.66
N HIS A 384 -4.67 -47.64 6.68
CA HIS A 384 -5.40 -48.89 6.90
C HIS A 384 -4.53 -50.05 6.36
N VAL A 385 -4.10 -50.93 7.25
CA VAL A 385 -3.26 -52.09 6.89
C VAL A 385 -4.15 -53.32 6.76
N ILE A 386 -3.99 -54.01 5.64
CA ILE A 386 -4.66 -55.29 5.33
C ILE A 386 -3.67 -56.31 4.82
N THR A 387 -4.04 -57.57 4.81
CA THR A 387 -3.28 -58.66 4.16
C THR A 387 -3.63 -58.76 2.64
N GLU A 388 -2.81 -59.50 1.89
CA GLU A 388 -3.04 -59.69 0.44
C GLU A 388 -4.40 -60.31 0.12
N ASP A 389 -4.88 -61.25 0.95
CA ASP A 389 -6.18 -61.93 0.75
C ASP A 389 -7.38 -61.01 0.88
N GLU A 390 -7.24 -59.94 1.66
CA GLU A 390 -8.33 -58.98 1.87
C GLU A 390 -8.45 -57.94 0.74
N LEU A 391 -7.40 -57.75 -0.07
CA LEU A 391 -7.36 -56.72 -1.11
C LEU A 391 -8.51 -56.89 -2.16
N GLY A 392 -8.86 -58.11 -2.48
CA GLY A 392 -9.96 -58.42 -3.41
C GLY A 392 -11.33 -57.83 -2.99
N GLN A 393 -11.55 -57.66 -1.67
CA GLN A 393 -12.80 -57.16 -1.09
C GLN A 393 -12.83 -55.65 -0.92
N VAL A 394 -11.70 -54.96 -1.11
CA VAL A 394 -11.57 -53.53 -0.88
C VAL A 394 -12.26 -52.74 -2.02
N ASP A 395 -12.99 -51.69 -1.63
CA ASP A 395 -13.46 -50.66 -2.55
C ASP A 395 -12.39 -49.59 -2.76
N PRO A 396 -11.78 -49.47 -3.96
CA PRO A 396 -10.76 -48.47 -4.24
C PRO A 396 -11.24 -47.02 -4.06
N GLN A 397 -12.55 -46.75 -4.12
CA GLN A 397 -13.10 -45.41 -3.92
C GLN A 397 -12.85 -44.86 -2.51
N LEU A 398 -12.76 -45.75 -1.52
CA LEU A 398 -12.59 -45.39 -0.13
C LEU A 398 -11.17 -44.93 0.26
N TYR A 399 -10.20 -45.08 -0.64
CA TYR A 399 -8.80 -44.76 -0.39
C TYR A 399 -8.26 -43.81 -1.45
N ASP A 400 -7.25 -43.05 -1.09
CA ASP A 400 -6.64 -42.03 -1.94
C ASP A 400 -5.30 -42.51 -2.52
N THR A 401 -4.72 -43.60 -1.98
CA THR A 401 -3.50 -44.25 -2.47
C THR A 401 -3.41 -45.69 -1.99
N LEU A 402 -2.63 -46.52 -2.72
CA LEU A 402 -2.36 -47.93 -2.40
C LEU A 402 -0.87 -48.15 -2.28
N PHE A 403 -0.45 -48.80 -1.18
CA PHE A 403 0.88 -49.37 -1.01
C PHE A 403 0.84 -50.88 -1.01
N LEU A 404 1.68 -51.53 -1.84
CA LEU A 404 1.90 -52.95 -1.90
C LEU A 404 3.30 -53.25 -1.34
N LEU A 405 3.40 -53.89 -0.20
CA LEU A 405 4.66 -54.17 0.49
C LEU A 405 4.89 -55.70 0.44
N ASN A 406 5.91 -56.14 -0.28
CA ASN A 406 6.33 -57.56 -0.41
C ASN A 406 5.16 -58.47 -0.77
N VAL A 407 4.18 -58.03 -1.57
CA VAL A 407 3.00 -58.80 -1.98
C VAL A 407 3.40 -59.80 -3.06
N PRO A 408 3.27 -61.12 -2.89
CA PRO A 408 3.75 -62.10 -3.85
C PRO A 408 3.11 -61.96 -5.22
N ARG A 409 1.77 -61.84 -5.27
CA ARG A 409 0.96 -61.75 -6.49
C ARG A 409 -0.09 -60.69 -6.31
N PRO A 410 0.11 -59.48 -6.84
CA PRO A 410 -0.83 -58.42 -6.65
C PRO A 410 -2.12 -58.67 -7.49
N ASP A 411 -3.23 -58.16 -6.98
CA ASP A 411 -4.48 -58.06 -7.76
C ASP A 411 -4.35 -56.94 -8.80
N LEU A 412 -4.01 -57.36 -10.06
CA LEU A 412 -3.80 -56.40 -11.18
C LEU A 412 -5.06 -55.58 -11.51
N SER A 413 -6.24 -56.13 -11.26
CA SER A 413 -7.51 -55.42 -11.48
C SER A 413 -7.70 -54.29 -10.49
N LYS A 414 -7.37 -54.55 -9.21
CA LYS A 414 -7.42 -53.52 -8.18
C LYS A 414 -6.35 -52.43 -8.40
N MET A 415 -5.11 -52.84 -8.74
CA MET A 415 -4.07 -51.90 -9.15
C MET A 415 -4.55 -50.97 -10.29
N GLY A 416 -5.13 -51.59 -11.34
CA GLY A 416 -5.70 -50.86 -12.48
C GLY A 416 -6.79 -49.89 -12.07
N ALA A 417 -7.69 -50.27 -11.17
CA ALA A 417 -8.75 -49.40 -10.67
C ALA A 417 -8.21 -48.14 -9.95
N PHE A 418 -7.16 -48.27 -9.14
CA PHE A 418 -6.51 -47.10 -8.53
C PHE A 418 -5.91 -46.18 -9.59
N ILE A 419 -5.20 -46.72 -10.58
CA ILE A 419 -4.58 -45.95 -11.66
C ILE A 419 -5.65 -45.24 -12.51
N GLU A 420 -6.73 -45.91 -12.90
CA GLU A 420 -7.83 -45.31 -13.67
C GLU A 420 -8.51 -44.15 -12.94
N MET A 421 -8.60 -44.24 -11.61
CA MET A 421 -9.13 -43.17 -10.76
C MET A 421 -8.13 -42.02 -10.56
N GLY A 422 -6.91 -42.10 -11.11
CA GLY A 422 -5.86 -41.11 -10.93
C GLY A 422 -5.18 -41.14 -9.54
N LYS A 423 -5.32 -42.26 -8.79
CA LYS A 423 -4.78 -42.45 -7.45
C LYS A 423 -3.38 -43.06 -7.50
N PRO A 424 -2.38 -42.54 -6.78
CA PRO A 424 -1.03 -43.07 -6.83
C PRO A 424 -0.91 -44.45 -6.22
N LEU A 425 0.02 -45.22 -6.77
CA LEU A 425 0.34 -46.58 -6.34
C LEU A 425 1.82 -46.70 -6.00
N PHE A 426 2.14 -47.24 -4.84
CA PHE A 426 3.50 -47.50 -4.38
C PHE A 426 3.73 -49.00 -4.22
N ILE A 427 4.83 -49.50 -4.78
CA ILE A 427 5.23 -50.89 -4.71
C ILE A 427 6.60 -50.93 -4.02
N CYS A 428 6.74 -51.71 -2.93
CA CYS A 428 8.01 -52.07 -2.33
C CYS A 428 8.21 -53.56 -2.55
N LEU A 429 9.32 -53.92 -3.16
CA LEU A 429 9.64 -55.31 -3.43
C LEU A 429 10.11 -56.03 -2.14
N GLY A 430 10.35 -57.31 -2.20
CA GLY A 430 10.80 -58.14 -1.10
C GLY A 430 10.98 -59.61 -1.49
N ASP A 431 11.27 -60.45 -0.51
CA ASP A 431 11.66 -61.86 -0.71
C ASP A 431 10.50 -62.76 -1.22
N ARG A 432 9.25 -62.31 -1.06
CA ARG A 432 8.07 -63.06 -1.48
C ARG A 432 7.60 -62.74 -2.92
N ILE A 433 8.18 -61.74 -3.54
CA ILE A 433 7.75 -61.23 -4.85
C ILE A 433 7.89 -62.33 -5.93
N VAL A 434 6.86 -62.45 -6.75
CA VAL A 434 6.88 -63.20 -8.01
C VAL A 434 6.96 -62.20 -9.16
N PRO A 435 8.14 -61.93 -9.73
CA PRO A 435 8.33 -60.88 -10.77
C PRO A 435 7.38 -61.02 -11.96
N GLU A 436 7.13 -62.25 -12.40
CA GLU A 436 6.26 -62.51 -13.54
C GLU A 436 4.82 -62.06 -13.33
N ALA A 437 4.34 -62.02 -12.06
CA ALA A 437 2.99 -61.54 -11.75
C ALA A 437 2.89 -60.02 -11.90
N TYR A 438 3.94 -59.28 -11.51
CA TYR A 438 4.00 -57.81 -11.67
C TYR A 438 4.25 -57.40 -13.12
N ASN A 439 5.09 -58.19 -13.84
CA ASN A 439 5.45 -57.91 -15.23
C ASN A 439 4.25 -58.10 -16.20
N GLN A 440 3.14 -58.70 -15.76
CA GLN A 440 1.91 -58.76 -16.47
C GLN A 440 1.04 -57.48 -16.36
N PHE A 441 1.43 -56.54 -15.49
CA PHE A 441 0.67 -55.29 -15.34
C PHE A 441 0.86 -54.40 -16.56
N PRO A 442 -0.22 -54.17 -17.36
CA PRO A 442 -0.09 -53.62 -18.70
C PRO A 442 0.31 -52.12 -18.69
N HIS A 443 0.22 -51.47 -17.55
CA HIS A 443 0.51 -50.05 -17.42
C HIS A 443 1.93 -49.75 -16.90
N ALA A 444 2.71 -50.75 -16.50
CA ALA A 444 4.07 -50.55 -15.99
C ALA A 444 5.03 -50.28 -17.17
N PRO A 445 5.80 -49.18 -17.16
CA PRO A 445 6.80 -48.88 -18.18
C PRO A 445 8.13 -49.62 -17.94
N TRP A 446 8.17 -50.48 -16.94
CA TRP A 446 9.35 -51.25 -16.54
C TRP A 446 8.99 -52.69 -16.25
N GLN A 447 9.99 -53.54 -16.14
CA GLN A 447 9.89 -54.94 -15.70
C GLN A 447 10.80 -55.18 -14.49
N ILE A 448 10.38 -56.08 -13.60
CA ILE A 448 11.20 -56.57 -12.51
C ILE A 448 12.04 -57.67 -13.12
N GLY A 449 13.38 -57.48 -13.10
CA GLY A 449 14.38 -58.35 -13.65
C GLY A 449 14.99 -59.29 -12.60
N GLU A 450 16.30 -59.50 -12.70
CA GLU A 450 17.07 -60.42 -11.85
C GLU A 450 17.14 -59.94 -10.37
N PHE A 451 16.98 -60.92 -9.45
CA PHE A 451 17.25 -60.68 -8.03
C PHE A 451 18.76 -60.65 -7.77
N ILE A 452 19.22 -59.61 -7.12
CA ILE A 452 20.63 -59.44 -6.71
C ILE A 452 20.71 -59.55 -5.22
N ASP A 453 21.49 -60.52 -4.76
CA ASP A 453 21.84 -60.73 -3.34
C ASP A 453 23.33 -60.52 -3.18
N LEU A 454 23.69 -59.46 -2.44
CA LEU A 454 25.08 -59.11 -2.15
C LEU A 454 25.59 -60.01 -1.01
N ARG A 455 26.77 -60.62 -1.22
CA ARG A 455 27.35 -61.49 -0.19
C ARG A 455 27.67 -60.70 1.09
N ALA A 456 27.70 -61.42 2.23
CA ALA A 456 28.02 -60.82 3.53
C ALA A 456 29.31 -60.00 3.48
N GLY A 457 29.20 -58.70 3.71
CA GLY A 457 30.29 -57.74 3.62
C GLY A 457 30.38 -56.91 2.31
N GLU A 458 29.56 -57.23 1.31
CA GLU A 458 29.39 -56.43 0.09
C GLU A 458 28.09 -55.61 0.21
N GLU A 459 28.18 -54.41 0.71
CA GLU A 459 27.03 -53.50 0.82
C GLU A 459 27.10 -52.44 -0.27
N MET A 460 25.94 -52.11 -0.88
CA MET A 460 25.86 -51.10 -1.92
C MET A 460 25.23 -49.84 -1.37
N MET A 461 25.93 -48.73 -1.54
CA MET A 461 25.47 -47.39 -1.09
C MET A 461 24.59 -46.76 -2.15
N MET A 462 23.64 -45.91 -1.71
CA MET A 462 22.82 -45.13 -2.61
C MET A 462 23.57 -43.97 -3.25
N GLN A 463 23.20 -43.65 -4.46
CA GLN A 463 23.61 -42.44 -5.18
C GLN A 463 22.37 -41.67 -5.59
N ILE A 464 22.42 -40.35 -5.49
CA ILE A 464 21.33 -39.47 -5.95
C ILE A 464 21.78 -38.84 -7.24
N ASP A 465 21.07 -39.12 -8.31
CA ASP A 465 21.27 -38.40 -9.56
C ASP A 465 20.59 -37.02 -9.51
N SER A 466 21.27 -35.98 -9.98
CA SER A 466 20.82 -34.58 -9.91
C SER A 466 19.75 -34.24 -10.96
N ASN A 467 18.81 -35.14 -11.22
CA ASN A 467 17.76 -34.89 -12.19
C ASN A 467 16.81 -33.76 -11.74
N GLN A 468 16.55 -32.79 -12.60
CA GLN A 468 16.13 -31.42 -12.25
C GLN A 468 14.75 -31.31 -11.55
N ASN A 469 13.85 -32.27 -11.70
CA ASN A 469 12.50 -32.18 -11.17
C ASN A 469 12.32 -32.61 -9.71
N MET A 470 13.21 -33.47 -9.19
CA MET A 470 13.13 -34.00 -7.82
C MET A 470 14.01 -33.25 -6.82
N THR A 471 14.82 -32.29 -7.26
CA THR A 471 15.81 -31.57 -6.42
C THR A 471 15.20 -30.85 -5.22
N LYS A 472 13.92 -30.48 -5.27
CA LYS A 472 13.26 -29.78 -4.14
C LYS A 472 12.91 -30.73 -3.01
N LEU A 473 12.36 -31.91 -3.33
CA LEU A 473 11.95 -32.91 -2.34
C LEU A 473 13.17 -33.52 -1.61
N PHE A 474 14.22 -33.83 -2.37
CA PHE A 474 15.44 -34.44 -1.83
C PHE A 474 16.48 -33.43 -1.30
N LYS A 475 16.21 -32.13 -1.44
CA LYS A 475 17.13 -31.09 -0.95
C LYS A 475 17.26 -31.18 0.57
N GLY A 476 18.44 -31.55 1.05
CA GLY A 476 18.72 -31.76 2.46
C GLY A 476 18.69 -33.24 2.88
N LEU A 477 18.22 -34.18 2.05
CA LEU A 477 18.25 -35.62 2.35
C LEU A 477 19.45 -36.34 1.74
N GLN A 478 20.18 -35.69 0.79
CA GLN A 478 21.23 -36.29 -0.02
C GLN A 478 22.32 -36.98 0.83
N GLU A 479 22.84 -36.28 1.82
CA GLU A 479 23.94 -36.84 2.65
C GLU A 479 23.46 -37.99 3.52
N SER A 480 22.23 -37.94 4.02
CA SER A 480 21.64 -39.01 4.79
C SER A 480 21.39 -40.26 3.93
N LEU A 481 20.82 -40.09 2.72
CA LEU A 481 20.57 -41.20 1.80
C LEU A 481 21.84 -41.89 1.30
N LYS A 482 22.95 -41.18 1.13
CA LYS A 482 24.23 -41.77 0.77
C LYS A 482 24.76 -42.75 1.81
N SER A 483 24.32 -42.66 3.07
CA SER A 483 24.74 -43.58 4.14
C SER A 483 23.91 -44.85 4.21
N VAL A 484 22.88 -44.98 3.37
CA VAL A 484 22.02 -46.16 3.35
C VAL A 484 22.74 -47.33 2.68
N SER A 485 22.74 -48.48 3.36
CA SER A 485 23.31 -49.72 2.90
C SER A 485 22.19 -50.65 2.37
N VAL A 486 22.41 -51.20 1.19
CA VAL A 486 21.50 -52.13 0.54
C VAL A 486 22.19 -53.46 0.37
N ARG A 487 21.55 -54.54 0.83
CA ARG A 487 22.03 -55.92 0.79
C ARG A 487 21.42 -56.72 -0.34
N SER A 488 20.13 -56.50 -0.61
CA SER A 488 19.42 -57.23 -1.66
C SER A 488 18.44 -56.32 -2.38
N TYR A 489 18.27 -56.52 -3.69
CA TYR A 489 17.34 -55.77 -4.51
C TYR A 489 17.02 -56.53 -5.82
N PHE A 490 15.93 -56.11 -6.49
CA PHE A 490 15.67 -56.53 -7.87
C PHE A 490 16.16 -55.47 -8.86
N LYS A 491 16.76 -55.91 -9.97
CA LYS A 491 17.01 -55.01 -11.11
C LYS A 491 15.67 -54.53 -11.69
N ILE A 492 15.59 -53.26 -11.96
CA ILE A 492 14.46 -52.70 -12.69
C ILE A 492 14.89 -52.39 -14.11
N GLU A 493 14.24 -53.06 -15.06
CA GLU A 493 14.52 -52.98 -16.49
C GLU A 493 13.48 -52.14 -17.20
N GLY A 494 13.84 -51.43 -18.27
CA GLY A 494 12.96 -50.54 -18.99
C GLY A 494 13.42 -49.06 -18.97
N ASN A 495 12.47 -48.17 -19.06
CA ASN A 495 12.79 -46.71 -19.10
C ASN A 495 11.96 -45.90 -18.09
N PRO A 496 12.10 -46.20 -16.78
CA PRO A 496 11.43 -45.41 -15.72
C PRO A 496 12.11 -44.07 -15.52
N ASN A 497 11.38 -43.12 -14.89
CA ASN A 497 12.02 -41.97 -14.28
C ASN A 497 12.69 -42.40 -12.95
N ILE A 498 14.00 -42.27 -12.91
CA ILE A 498 14.79 -42.74 -11.77
C ILE A 498 14.84 -41.65 -10.71
N LEU A 499 14.41 -41.99 -9.47
CA LEU A 499 14.46 -41.10 -8.32
C LEU A 499 15.74 -41.32 -7.49
N LEU A 500 16.12 -42.60 -7.28
CA LEU A 500 17.35 -42.97 -6.58
C LEU A 500 18.04 -44.11 -7.34
N THR A 501 19.37 -44.04 -7.39
CA THR A 501 20.23 -45.10 -7.94
C THR A 501 21.10 -45.68 -6.86
N LEU A 502 21.59 -46.89 -7.10
CA LEU A 502 22.67 -47.47 -6.36
C LEU A 502 24.04 -47.01 -6.94
N LYS A 503 25.13 -47.24 -6.24
CA LYS A 503 26.48 -46.86 -6.65
C LYS A 503 26.91 -47.52 -7.98
N ASN A 504 26.35 -48.67 -8.33
CA ASN A 504 26.55 -49.37 -9.60
C ASN A 504 25.67 -48.85 -10.73
N GLN A 505 24.92 -47.77 -10.50
CA GLN A 505 23.97 -47.12 -11.41
C GLN A 505 22.66 -47.87 -11.63
N ASP A 506 22.40 -48.98 -10.91
CA ASP A 506 21.10 -49.67 -10.97
C ASP A 506 20.00 -48.78 -10.38
N PRO A 507 18.80 -48.71 -10.98
CA PRO A 507 17.67 -48.01 -10.45
C PRO A 507 17.21 -48.62 -9.12
N PHE A 508 17.10 -47.80 -8.05
CA PHE A 508 16.70 -48.26 -6.73
C PHE A 508 15.29 -47.81 -6.35
N PHE A 509 14.95 -46.57 -6.67
CA PHE A 509 13.60 -46.06 -6.53
C PHE A 509 13.20 -45.32 -7.82
N VAL A 510 12.08 -45.71 -8.38
CA VAL A 510 11.63 -45.25 -9.68
C VAL A 510 10.20 -44.76 -9.62
N GLU A 511 9.83 -43.86 -10.57
CA GLU A 511 8.47 -43.43 -10.78
C GLU A 511 8.08 -43.50 -12.26
N ALA A 512 6.77 -43.56 -12.50
CA ALA A 512 6.20 -43.37 -13.82
C ALA A 512 4.85 -42.68 -13.75
N GLU A 513 4.56 -41.87 -14.74
CA GLU A 513 3.21 -41.34 -14.96
C GLU A 513 2.39 -42.33 -15.80
N VAL A 514 1.26 -42.74 -15.27
CA VAL A 514 0.33 -43.67 -15.93
C VAL A 514 -1.06 -43.03 -15.97
N GLY A 515 -1.43 -42.51 -17.12
CA GLY A 515 -2.67 -41.75 -17.26
C GLY A 515 -2.64 -40.47 -16.41
N LYS A 516 -3.49 -40.38 -15.39
CA LYS A 516 -3.55 -39.29 -14.43
C LYS A 516 -2.89 -39.65 -13.09
N SER A 517 -2.36 -40.85 -12.96
CA SER A 517 -1.79 -41.38 -11.73
C SER A 517 -0.29 -41.46 -11.82
N LYS A 518 0.36 -41.61 -10.65
CA LYS A 518 1.79 -41.90 -10.51
C LYS A 518 1.97 -43.30 -9.93
N LEU A 519 2.87 -44.04 -10.53
CA LEU A 519 3.30 -45.37 -10.08
C LEU A 519 4.73 -45.27 -9.57
N PHE A 520 4.97 -45.72 -8.31
CA PHE A 520 6.28 -45.71 -7.68
C PHE A 520 6.73 -47.14 -7.36
N MET A 521 8.01 -47.46 -7.53
CA MET A 521 8.56 -48.74 -7.15
C MET A 521 9.90 -48.58 -6.45
N LEU A 522 10.00 -49.16 -5.25
CA LEU A 522 11.24 -49.38 -4.52
C LEU A 522 11.76 -50.81 -4.83
N ALA A 523 12.96 -50.90 -5.35
CA ALA A 523 13.57 -52.14 -5.80
C ALA A 523 13.97 -53.09 -4.63
N SER A 524 13.69 -52.72 -3.39
CA SER A 524 14.05 -53.41 -2.17
C SER A 524 12.87 -53.44 -1.20
N SER A 525 13.07 -54.05 -0.01
CA SER A 525 12.03 -54.17 1.02
C SER A 525 11.75 -52.82 1.71
N ALA A 526 10.52 -52.66 2.23
CA ALA A 526 10.13 -51.51 3.03
C ALA A 526 10.55 -51.60 4.50
N ASP A 527 11.04 -52.76 4.88
CA ASP A 527 11.53 -53.09 6.22
C ASP A 527 13.07 -53.21 6.28
N LEU A 528 13.61 -53.92 7.29
CA LEU A 528 15.05 -54.07 7.51
C LEU A 528 15.66 -55.32 6.87
N ASP A 529 14.88 -56.14 6.15
CA ASP A 529 15.38 -57.41 5.66
C ASP A 529 16.46 -57.24 4.59
N TRP A 530 16.27 -56.27 3.66
CA TRP A 530 17.15 -56.07 2.52
C TRP A 530 18.01 -54.80 2.56
N ASN A 531 17.63 -53.84 3.38
CA ASN A 531 18.32 -52.55 3.47
C ASN A 531 18.15 -51.93 4.86
N ASP A 532 18.89 -50.86 5.16
CA ASP A 532 18.77 -50.11 6.41
C ASP A 532 18.12 -48.72 6.23
N LEU A 533 17.49 -48.48 5.06
CA LEU A 533 16.77 -47.25 4.78
C LEU A 533 15.70 -46.91 5.84
N PRO A 534 14.94 -47.88 6.41
CA PRO A 534 13.95 -47.59 7.46
C PRO A 534 14.53 -47.01 8.75
N LEU A 535 15.82 -47.21 9.05
CA LEU A 535 16.53 -46.60 10.17
C LEU A 535 17.17 -45.27 9.85
N ASN A 536 17.20 -44.90 8.58
CA ASN A 536 17.82 -43.66 8.13
C ASN A 536 16.90 -42.46 8.38
N ALA A 537 17.50 -41.33 8.79
CA ALA A 537 16.75 -40.07 9.03
C ALA A 537 15.96 -39.56 7.80
N ALA A 538 16.37 -39.99 6.61
CA ALA A 538 15.68 -39.63 5.36
C ALA A 538 14.38 -40.43 5.13
N TYR A 539 14.15 -41.55 5.80
CA TYR A 539 13.00 -42.45 5.51
C TYR A 539 11.65 -41.73 5.68
N VAL A 540 11.48 -41.10 6.83
CA VAL A 540 10.22 -40.36 7.13
C VAL A 540 9.96 -39.23 6.13
N PRO A 541 10.89 -38.27 5.92
CA PRO A 541 10.64 -37.18 4.98
C PRO A 541 10.55 -37.66 3.52
N LEU A 542 11.20 -38.76 3.15
CA LEU A 542 11.14 -39.35 1.83
C LEU A 542 9.71 -39.83 1.50
N PHE A 543 9.17 -40.77 2.31
CA PHE A 543 7.85 -41.33 2.05
C PHE A 543 6.74 -40.32 2.28
N GLN A 544 6.82 -39.48 3.30
CA GLN A 544 5.85 -38.39 3.49
C GLN A 544 5.89 -37.40 2.35
N GLY A 545 7.07 -37.01 1.89
CA GLY A 545 7.24 -36.04 0.80
C GLY A 545 6.71 -36.56 -0.51
N LEU A 546 7.09 -37.79 -0.89
CA LEU A 546 6.59 -38.44 -2.12
C LEU A 546 5.07 -38.61 -2.09
N LEU A 547 4.52 -39.07 -0.96
CA LEU A 547 3.08 -39.25 -0.84
C LEU A 547 2.34 -37.91 -0.90
N ARG A 548 2.82 -36.86 -0.19
CA ARG A 548 2.24 -35.52 -0.28
C ARG A 548 2.23 -34.98 -1.72
N GLU A 549 3.33 -35.19 -2.44
CA GLU A 549 3.42 -34.79 -3.85
C GLU A 549 2.43 -35.58 -4.72
N ALA A 550 2.41 -36.89 -4.56
CA ALA A 550 1.58 -37.78 -5.38
C ALA A 550 0.07 -37.52 -5.21
N VAL A 551 -0.36 -37.18 -3.99
CA VAL A 551 -1.79 -36.86 -3.70
C VAL A 551 -2.11 -35.37 -3.78
N GLY A 552 -1.18 -34.52 -4.24
CA GLY A 552 -1.42 -33.09 -4.43
C GLY A 552 -1.47 -32.25 -3.15
N LEU A 553 -0.81 -32.70 -2.07
CA LEU A 553 -0.64 -31.93 -0.82
C LEU A 553 0.61 -31.05 -0.80
N THR A 554 1.18 -30.73 -1.95
CA THR A 554 2.40 -29.88 -2.08
C THR A 554 2.08 -28.46 -2.58
N GLY A 555 0.84 -28.02 -2.46
CA GLY A 555 0.38 -26.68 -2.85
C GLY A 555 1.07 -25.55 -2.09
N THR A 556 0.87 -24.35 -2.55
CA THR A 556 1.48 -23.14 -1.95
C THR A 556 0.78 -22.68 -0.66
N GLY A 557 -0.13 -23.48 -0.12
CA GLY A 557 -0.88 -23.20 1.09
C GLY A 557 -2.03 -22.22 0.88
N LEU A 558 -1.80 -20.94 1.12
CA LEU A 558 -2.81 -19.92 0.86
C LEU A 558 -2.89 -19.61 -0.63
N PRO A 559 -4.08 -19.40 -1.20
CA PRO A 559 -4.21 -18.76 -2.49
C PRO A 559 -3.43 -17.45 -2.48
N LYS A 560 -2.67 -17.17 -3.55
CA LYS A 560 -1.93 -15.92 -3.65
C LYS A 560 -2.88 -14.75 -3.41
N GLY A 561 -2.67 -13.98 -2.34
CA GLY A 561 -3.48 -12.82 -2.03
C GLY A 561 -3.53 -11.85 -3.22
N MET A 562 -4.69 -11.27 -3.46
CA MET A 562 -4.86 -10.19 -4.44
C MET A 562 -4.87 -8.86 -3.72
N THR A 563 -4.25 -7.86 -4.35
CA THR A 563 -4.34 -6.48 -3.90
C THR A 563 -5.60 -5.85 -4.48
N PHE A 564 -6.29 -5.04 -3.70
CA PHE A 564 -7.47 -4.32 -4.16
C PHE A 564 -7.13 -3.55 -5.44
N GLY A 565 -7.83 -3.90 -6.48
CA GLY A 565 -7.57 -3.30 -7.78
C GLY A 565 -6.84 -4.15 -8.78
N GLU A 566 -6.27 -5.27 -8.40
CA GLU A 566 -5.74 -6.24 -9.35
C GLU A 566 -6.85 -6.92 -10.15
N THR A 567 -6.49 -7.36 -11.35
CA THR A 567 -7.42 -8.11 -12.21
C THR A 567 -7.26 -9.59 -11.94
N PHE A 568 -8.36 -10.27 -11.67
CA PHE A 568 -8.39 -11.71 -11.57
C PHE A 568 -7.94 -12.34 -12.90
N ARG A 569 -6.89 -13.15 -12.84
CA ARG A 569 -6.29 -13.84 -13.99
C ARG A 569 -6.45 -15.34 -13.81
N GLU A 570 -7.54 -15.87 -14.26
CA GLU A 570 -7.70 -17.31 -14.40
C GLU A 570 -8.16 -17.61 -15.81
N ASP A 571 -7.69 -18.72 -16.37
CA ASP A 571 -8.06 -19.16 -17.73
C ASP A 571 -9.55 -19.53 -17.80
N ALA A 572 -10.13 -19.97 -16.69
CA ALA A 572 -11.55 -20.22 -16.54
C ALA A 572 -12.29 -18.96 -16.07
N ARG A 573 -13.28 -18.52 -16.85
CA ARG A 573 -14.14 -17.40 -16.47
C ARG A 573 -15.08 -17.83 -15.33
N PRO A 574 -15.13 -17.10 -14.19
CA PRO A 574 -16.09 -17.42 -13.16
C PRO A 574 -17.53 -17.20 -13.66
N LEU A 575 -18.40 -18.13 -13.31
CA LEU A 575 -19.83 -18.05 -13.59
C LEU A 575 -20.50 -16.97 -12.72
N GLN A 576 -20.03 -16.83 -11.49
CA GLN A 576 -20.51 -15.86 -10.50
C GLN A 576 -19.37 -15.46 -9.57
N VAL A 577 -19.40 -14.21 -9.11
CA VAL A 577 -18.50 -13.68 -8.07
C VAL A 577 -19.35 -13.11 -6.94
N LYS A 578 -19.06 -13.50 -5.70
CA LYS A 578 -19.64 -12.93 -4.49
C LYS A 578 -18.54 -12.39 -3.61
N GLY A 579 -18.76 -11.24 -2.98
CA GLY A 579 -17.80 -10.61 -2.09
C GLY A 579 -18.34 -9.32 -1.52
N PRO A 580 -17.58 -8.64 -0.65
CA PRO A 580 -17.98 -7.35 -0.09
C PRO A 580 -18.08 -6.28 -1.19
N GLU A 581 -19.08 -5.43 -1.08
CA GLU A 581 -19.26 -4.30 -1.99
C GLU A 581 -18.17 -3.24 -1.75
N GLY A 582 -17.36 -2.99 -2.79
CA GLY A 582 -16.43 -1.88 -2.83
C GLY A 582 -15.23 -1.91 -1.85
N GLY A 583 -14.99 -3.03 -1.13
CA GLY A 583 -13.98 -3.12 -0.09
C GLY A 583 -13.00 -4.29 -0.19
N ALA A 584 -12.03 -4.33 0.72
CA ALA A 584 -11.19 -5.49 0.98
C ALA A 584 -12.02 -6.59 1.65
N GLY A 585 -11.64 -7.86 1.45
CA GLY A 585 -12.36 -8.99 2.02
C GLY A 585 -12.15 -10.29 1.25
N ILE A 586 -12.95 -11.30 1.57
CA ILE A 586 -12.90 -12.59 0.87
C ILE A 586 -13.95 -12.63 -0.23
N PHE A 587 -13.48 -12.94 -1.45
CA PHE A 587 -14.31 -13.09 -2.63
C PHE A 587 -14.44 -14.56 -2.98
N GLN A 588 -15.66 -14.99 -3.31
CA GLN A 588 -16.01 -16.34 -3.75
C GLN A 588 -16.20 -16.32 -5.27
N PHE A 589 -15.47 -17.18 -5.96
CA PHE A 589 -15.53 -17.36 -7.40
C PHE A 589 -16.12 -18.74 -7.70
N TYR A 590 -17.21 -18.79 -8.42
CA TYR A 590 -17.84 -20.05 -8.86
C TYR A 590 -17.33 -20.37 -10.25
N LEU A 591 -16.49 -21.38 -10.35
CA LEU A 591 -15.85 -21.85 -11.57
C LEU A 591 -16.54 -23.14 -12.06
N PRO A 592 -16.38 -23.54 -13.34
CA PRO A 592 -16.87 -24.84 -13.83
C PRO A 592 -16.36 -26.06 -13.06
N GLY A 593 -15.19 -25.94 -12.41
CA GLY A 593 -14.54 -26.99 -11.60
C GLY A 593 -14.82 -26.91 -10.11
N GLY A 594 -15.65 -25.95 -9.64
CA GLY A 594 -15.95 -25.79 -8.21
C GLY A 594 -15.84 -24.35 -7.70
N GLU A 595 -15.91 -24.21 -6.39
CA GLU A 595 -15.74 -22.93 -5.70
C GLU A 595 -14.24 -22.65 -5.43
N MET A 596 -13.82 -21.41 -5.66
CA MET A 596 -12.54 -20.88 -5.26
C MET A 596 -12.76 -19.63 -4.42
N ARG A 597 -11.99 -19.46 -3.35
CA ARG A 597 -11.99 -18.24 -2.54
C ARG A 597 -10.67 -17.51 -2.67
N GLN A 598 -10.74 -16.17 -2.61
CA GLN A 598 -9.60 -15.29 -2.77
C GLN A 598 -9.69 -14.15 -1.76
N GLY A 599 -8.63 -13.94 -0.97
CA GLY A 599 -8.48 -12.75 -0.15
C GLY A 599 -8.05 -11.56 -1.00
N VAL A 600 -8.80 -10.48 -0.92
CA VAL A 600 -8.46 -9.19 -1.53
C VAL A 600 -8.12 -8.22 -0.42
N ASN A 601 -6.90 -7.76 -0.40
CA ASN A 601 -6.34 -6.91 0.65
C ASN A 601 -5.96 -5.53 0.12
N THR A 602 -5.74 -4.61 1.03
CA THR A 602 -5.28 -3.26 0.71
C THR A 602 -3.84 -3.26 0.19
N PRO A 603 -3.47 -2.35 -0.73
CA PRO A 603 -2.09 -2.26 -1.21
C PRO A 603 -1.18 -1.70 -0.12
N HIS A 604 -0.16 -2.43 0.26
CA HIS A 604 0.79 -2.07 1.33
C HIS A 604 1.48 -0.70 1.10
N ILE A 605 1.61 -0.26 -0.15
CA ILE A 605 2.20 1.04 -0.47
C ILE A 605 1.40 2.20 0.10
N GLU A 606 0.07 2.07 0.20
CA GLU A 606 -0.86 3.06 0.76
C GLU A 606 -0.80 3.13 2.30
N SER A 607 -0.29 2.07 2.94
CA SER A 607 -0.07 2.06 4.40
C SER A 607 1.07 2.99 4.81
N ASN A 608 1.98 3.32 3.88
CA ASN A 608 3.10 4.21 4.15
C ASN A 608 2.71 5.68 3.98
N LEU A 609 2.28 6.30 5.07
CA LEU A 609 1.82 7.69 5.13
C LEU A 609 2.96 8.73 5.17
N SER A 610 4.20 8.37 4.82
CA SER A 610 5.28 9.34 4.64
C SER A 610 4.95 10.30 3.49
N LYS A 611 5.20 11.59 3.68
CA LYS A 611 4.76 12.64 2.73
C LYS A 611 5.91 13.17 1.89
N LEU A 612 5.58 13.62 0.69
CA LEU A 612 6.51 14.40 -0.12
C LEU A 612 6.66 15.82 0.46
N SER A 613 7.90 16.30 0.49
CA SER A 613 8.18 17.70 0.80
C SER A 613 7.83 18.61 -0.39
N GLU A 614 7.63 19.90 -0.09
CA GLU A 614 7.35 20.89 -1.16
C GLU A 614 8.51 21.01 -2.15
N ASP A 615 9.75 20.85 -1.70
CA ASP A 615 10.93 20.95 -2.55
C ASP A 615 11.05 19.72 -3.46
N GLU A 616 10.76 18.52 -2.96
CA GLU A 616 10.70 17.30 -3.78
C GLU A 616 9.60 17.41 -4.83
N LEU A 617 8.45 17.97 -4.46
CA LEU A 617 7.32 18.18 -5.38
C LEU A 617 7.70 19.17 -6.48
N LYS A 618 8.24 20.34 -6.13
CA LYS A 618 8.70 21.36 -7.10
C LYS A 618 9.77 20.82 -8.03
N LYS A 619 10.69 20.00 -7.52
CA LYS A 619 11.72 19.34 -8.34
C LYS A 619 11.11 18.39 -9.38
N LYS A 620 10.04 17.66 -9.01
CA LYS A 620 9.34 16.74 -9.94
C LYS A 620 8.59 17.49 -11.04
N PHE A 621 8.02 18.66 -10.72
CA PHE A 621 7.24 19.45 -11.66
C PHE A 621 8.09 20.36 -12.57
N GLY A 622 9.39 20.52 -12.26
CA GLY A 622 10.34 21.23 -13.12
C GLY A 622 9.92 22.66 -13.47
N ALA A 623 9.59 22.92 -14.75
CA ALA A 623 9.22 24.23 -15.26
C ALA A 623 7.74 24.63 -14.97
N ILE A 624 6.92 23.72 -14.44
CA ILE A 624 5.51 24.00 -14.13
C ILE A 624 5.43 24.76 -12.80
N ASP A 625 4.70 25.87 -12.78
CA ASP A 625 4.47 26.65 -11.54
C ASP A 625 3.56 25.86 -10.58
N VAL A 626 4.15 25.35 -9.51
CA VAL A 626 3.47 24.53 -8.50
C VAL A 626 3.32 25.30 -7.22
N LYS A 627 2.09 25.43 -6.75
CA LYS A 627 1.74 26.00 -5.45
C LYS A 627 1.24 24.91 -4.51
N VAL A 628 1.73 24.88 -3.29
CA VAL A 628 1.25 23.98 -2.24
C VAL A 628 0.58 24.80 -1.15
N VAL A 629 -0.68 24.52 -0.89
CA VAL A 629 -1.49 25.17 0.13
C VAL A 629 -1.94 24.14 1.15
N ASN A 630 -1.57 24.32 2.41
CA ASN A 630 -2.05 23.45 3.50
C ASN A 630 -3.49 23.85 3.81
N TYR A 631 -4.43 22.95 3.60
CA TYR A 631 -5.84 23.17 3.88
C TYR A 631 -6.13 23.06 5.39
N LYS A 632 -6.82 24.06 5.92
CA LYS A 632 -7.51 24.02 7.22
C LYS A 632 -8.93 24.46 6.98
N GLU A 633 -9.91 23.75 7.51
CA GLU A 633 -11.33 24.04 7.34
C GLU A 633 -11.65 25.50 7.73
N GLY A 634 -12.39 26.20 6.87
CA GLY A 634 -12.66 27.64 7.01
C GLY A 634 -11.49 28.55 6.61
N HIS A 635 -10.30 28.00 6.33
CA HIS A 635 -9.14 28.82 5.96
C HIS A 635 -9.27 29.41 4.56
N LEU A 636 -9.92 28.69 3.63
CA LEU A 636 -10.21 29.21 2.29
C LEU A 636 -11.18 30.40 2.34
N LYS A 637 -12.13 30.41 3.27
CA LYS A 637 -13.01 31.58 3.52
C LYS A 637 -12.21 32.78 4.03
N ASN A 638 -11.20 32.55 4.84
CA ASN A 638 -10.29 33.61 5.33
C ASN A 638 -9.25 34.04 4.29
N LEU A 639 -8.95 33.16 3.31
CA LEU A 639 -8.12 33.46 2.14
C LEU A 639 -8.93 34.08 1.00
N LYS A 640 -10.26 34.22 1.14
CA LYS A 640 -11.06 35.13 0.28
C LYS A 640 -10.50 36.52 0.47
N GLY A 641 -9.56 36.86 -0.39
CA GLY A 641 -8.77 38.06 -0.46
C GLY A 641 -9.02 39.02 0.71
N GLY A 642 -8.29 38.90 1.76
CA GLY A 642 -8.38 39.87 2.84
C GLY A 642 -8.08 41.24 2.25
N ARG A 643 -9.12 42.00 1.96
CA ARG A 643 -9.03 43.39 1.66
C ARG A 643 -8.53 44.05 2.94
N ARG A 644 -7.22 44.14 3.09
CA ARG A 644 -6.66 44.93 4.18
C ARG A 644 -6.78 46.39 3.73
N GLU A 645 -7.82 47.05 4.23
CA GLU A 645 -7.96 48.47 4.07
C GLU A 645 -6.81 49.18 4.79
N LEU A 646 -6.07 50.02 4.11
CA LEU A 646 -4.94 50.79 4.66
C LEU A 646 -5.38 52.05 5.37
N TRP A 647 -6.68 52.37 5.35
CA TRP A 647 -7.19 53.61 5.95
C TRP A 647 -6.89 53.75 7.44
N PRO A 648 -6.89 52.72 8.31
CA PRO A 648 -6.56 52.91 9.72
C PRO A 648 -5.12 53.39 9.93
N PHE A 649 -4.19 52.85 9.12
CA PHE A 649 -2.78 53.26 9.16
C PHE A 649 -2.57 54.66 8.63
N LEU A 650 -3.31 55.04 7.55
CA LEU A 650 -3.28 56.38 7.02
C LEU A 650 -3.92 57.40 7.97
N LEU A 651 -4.98 56.99 8.69
CA LEU A 651 -5.60 57.82 9.73
C LEU A 651 -4.63 58.07 10.88
N LEU A 652 -3.95 57.03 11.35
CA LEU A 652 -2.91 57.18 12.40
C LEU A 652 -1.79 58.09 11.91
N LEU A 653 -1.32 57.95 10.68
CA LEU A 653 -0.31 58.81 10.07
C LEU A 653 -0.78 60.24 10.01
N LEU A 654 -2.06 60.48 9.63
CA LEU A 654 -2.65 61.80 9.62
C LEU A 654 -2.62 62.45 11.02
N PHE A 655 -3.01 61.71 12.07
CA PHE A 655 -2.95 62.21 13.44
C PHE A 655 -1.54 62.58 13.85
N VAL A 656 -0.54 61.75 13.50
CA VAL A 656 0.86 62.06 13.77
C VAL A 656 1.34 63.31 13.07
N VAL A 657 0.98 63.46 11.78
CA VAL A 657 1.33 64.68 11.00
C VAL A 657 0.67 65.93 11.56
N LEU A 658 -0.62 65.87 11.93
CA LEU A 658 -1.31 67.03 12.57
C LEU A 658 -0.77 67.38 13.96
N ALA A 659 -0.47 66.36 14.77
CA ALA A 659 0.17 66.60 16.09
C ALA A 659 1.54 67.27 15.94
N PHE A 660 2.34 66.84 14.97
CA PHE A 660 3.63 67.43 14.68
C PHE A 660 3.52 68.84 14.13
N GLU A 661 2.51 69.10 13.25
CA GLU A 661 2.18 70.47 12.78
C GLU A 661 1.80 71.36 13.96
N MET A 662 0.93 70.90 14.86
CA MET A 662 0.48 71.65 16.04
C MET A 662 1.64 71.99 16.99
N ILE A 663 2.54 71.05 17.27
CA ILE A 663 3.76 71.24 18.08
C ILE A 663 4.67 72.28 17.42
N LEU A 664 4.91 72.18 16.12
CA LEU A 664 5.75 73.10 15.39
C LEU A 664 5.12 74.50 15.28
N ALA A 665 3.77 74.57 15.10
CA ALA A 665 3.05 75.85 15.01
C ALA A 665 3.08 76.59 16.36
N ASN A 666 2.77 75.92 17.45
CA ASN A 666 2.62 76.54 18.78
C ASN A 666 3.92 76.75 19.55
N GLY A 667 5.06 76.28 19.03
CA GLY A 667 6.37 76.50 19.62
C GLY A 667 6.42 76.10 21.07
N ILE A 668 6.29 74.81 21.37
CA ILE A 668 6.59 74.29 22.74
C ILE A 668 8.07 74.49 22.96
N PRO A 669 8.49 75.24 24.01
CA PRO A 669 9.91 75.43 24.33
C PRO A 669 10.41 74.12 24.93
N LEU A 670 10.84 73.21 24.08
CA LEU A 670 11.64 72.11 24.52
C LEU A 670 13.03 72.64 24.92
N LEU A 671 13.24 72.74 26.23
CA LEU A 671 14.56 72.96 26.93
C LEU A 671 15.22 74.32 26.69
N ARG A 672 14.79 75.32 27.42
CA ARG A 672 15.73 76.32 27.89
C ARG A 672 16.71 75.66 28.87
N SER A 673 17.94 75.43 28.43
CA SER A 673 19.06 75.15 29.31
C SER A 673 19.18 76.24 30.33
N ALA A 674 18.97 75.93 31.58
CA ALA A 674 19.35 76.83 32.71
C ALA A 674 20.83 77.09 32.60
N SER A 675 21.20 78.34 32.31
CA SER A 675 22.55 78.81 32.48
C SER A 675 22.87 78.84 33.99
N PRO A 676 24.00 78.35 34.45
CA PRO A 676 24.36 78.43 35.86
C PRO A 676 24.69 79.87 36.24
N VAL A 677 23.96 80.38 37.22
CA VAL A 677 24.27 81.64 37.93
C VAL A 677 25.61 81.47 38.59
N ARG A 678 26.61 82.31 38.24
CA ARG A 678 27.84 82.44 38.99
C ARG A 678 27.56 83.18 40.31
N PRO A 679 27.97 82.71 41.43
CA PRO A 679 27.90 83.49 42.66
C PRO A 679 29.00 84.62 42.64
N ASP A 680 28.55 85.87 42.91
CA ASP A 680 29.44 86.98 43.19
C ASP A 680 30.31 86.67 44.41
N LYS A 681 31.61 86.90 44.26
CA LYS A 681 32.52 87.05 45.34
C LYS A 681 32.46 88.51 45.82
N GLN A 682 31.99 88.71 47.04
CA GLN A 682 32.39 89.89 47.84
C GLN A 682 33.66 89.51 48.60
N ASP A 683 34.62 90.45 48.47
CA ASP A 683 35.91 90.63 49.13
C ASP A 683 36.97 89.55 49.02
#